data_55b6faf237533a82c5686640d681550f
#
_entry.id   55b6faf237533a82c5686640d681550f
#
_cell.length_a   1.000
_cell.length_b   1.000
_cell.length_c   1.000
_cell.angle_alpha   90.00
_cell.angle_beta   90.00
_cell.angle_gamma   90.00
#
_symmetry.space_group_name_H-M   'P 1'
#
loop_
_entity.id
_entity.type
_entity.pdbx_description
1 polymer ?
#
loop_
_entity_poly.entity_id
_entity_poly.type
_entity_poly.pdbx_seq_one_letter_code
_entity_poly.pdbx_strand_id
1 'polypeptide(L)'
;MGKWRIWAAVLAGVLTAAVLLALGPFDVFSHGYYCEPVSFEQIDPEDVTGYIDLGQQAYEGEFIPQQDHFAGIAVYFAGRTQDSSITITILDKKDGSNGRVLDEICTDGSRIGENAWYRAYAGHSLKKGERYGIRISAQGCMEYPKIPLVVSNYRPPEASAGDALLCFAYARPTFGFCEKVLLSMFLFSGLLLAEWALTEGFWKQESRRKLLAQAGGVLFLCTVLSWNFMYNSMDNLNTMFAGFQSDSDALVSEMIAGDQRGAAVSYTGFGLGRIASVGNSFANDGTSWQNGYSCDRAAVLLPSNEYTRLYAVPGNFAVFPKGGRFQITDIADDGAGRTVFLDAQKPLREIKYGSLSDIRFLDKNAALLPGAVFQAPYRSQYGLQGKIFLRMARFLDEEDCISILELFNCAALSVVCVLLVLLIGKKHDRILAGCFYITFWLSPWVVSFAGSLYWTAFLWFVPMLGGLACSVWIENRWVCRIETAGIGFAVFLKCLCGYEYLSSIMTGAVLFLAVDFAVAVHEKNGKRAALALRVILYAGLAAVAGFVLALSIHAPLKSGGSVWEGIRIIFEQDLLRRTGGADLNSFDAVYWDSFNASAWSVFCRYFHFGTQVLAGIPGNLFPLLCVVPLAVFVYDGMHKKLDIAEAALYAASFFAAVSWFVLAKAHSHIHTHMNYVLWYFGFVQACLYIPLKRVCKRYRFYLHK
;
A
#
# COMPACT_ATOMS: atom_id res chain seq x y z
N MET A 1 -21.55 -35.61 3.87
CA MET A 1 -22.03 -34.30 3.35
C MET A 1 -23.23 -34.56 2.45
N GLY A 2 -24.37 -33.89 2.68
CA GLY A 2 -25.56 -34.06 1.81
C GLY A 2 -25.29 -33.49 0.42
N LYS A 3 -25.81 -34.17 -0.63
CA LYS A 3 -25.63 -33.76 -2.03
C LYS A 3 -25.95 -32.27 -2.30
N TRP A 4 -26.90 -31.69 -1.56
CA TRP A 4 -27.27 -30.28 -1.69
C TRP A 4 -26.15 -29.29 -1.31
N ARG A 5 -25.27 -29.65 -0.33
CA ARG A 5 -24.12 -28.81 0.09
C ARG A 5 -23.07 -28.74 -1.01
N ILE A 6 -22.85 -29.83 -1.74
CA ILE A 6 -21.94 -29.86 -2.89
C ILE A 6 -22.49 -28.94 -3.99
N TRP A 7 -23.81 -28.96 -4.23
CA TRP A 7 -24.43 -28.09 -5.24
C TRP A 7 -24.45 -26.60 -4.82
N ALA A 8 -24.72 -26.30 -3.55
CA ALA A 8 -24.62 -24.94 -3.01
C ALA A 8 -23.19 -24.40 -3.17
N ALA A 9 -22.25 -25.29 -2.96
CA ALA A 9 -20.84 -25.05 -3.10
C ALA A 9 -20.44 -24.75 -4.54
N VAL A 10 -20.84 -25.57 -5.49
CA VAL A 10 -20.61 -25.36 -6.91
C VAL A 10 -21.29 -24.06 -7.36
N LEU A 11 -22.52 -23.80 -6.91
CA LEU A 11 -23.26 -22.58 -7.24
C LEU A 11 -22.54 -21.33 -6.71
N ALA A 12 -22.07 -21.34 -5.47
CA ALA A 12 -21.31 -20.21 -4.91
C ALA A 12 -20.00 -19.98 -5.65
N GLY A 13 -19.30 -21.05 -6.08
CA GLY A 13 -18.10 -20.95 -6.94
C GLY A 13 -18.37 -20.37 -8.31
N VAL A 14 -19.44 -20.82 -8.93
CA VAL A 14 -19.90 -20.28 -10.23
C VAL A 14 -20.29 -18.82 -10.07
N LEU A 15 -21.00 -18.44 -9.00
CA LEU A 15 -21.36 -17.05 -8.73
C LEU A 15 -20.12 -16.20 -8.44
N THR A 16 -19.16 -16.70 -7.66
CA THR A 16 -17.90 -15.98 -7.38
C THR A 16 -17.09 -15.81 -8.67
N ALA A 17 -17.00 -16.83 -9.52
CA ALA A 17 -16.36 -16.74 -10.82
C ALA A 17 -17.07 -15.74 -11.74
N ALA A 18 -18.42 -15.77 -11.78
CA ALA A 18 -19.23 -14.83 -12.55
C ALA A 18 -19.03 -13.39 -12.06
N VAL A 19 -18.98 -13.17 -10.73
CA VAL A 19 -18.72 -11.85 -10.15
C VAL A 19 -17.31 -11.37 -10.51
N LEU A 20 -16.27 -12.19 -10.41
CA LEU A 20 -14.90 -11.82 -10.78
C LEU A 20 -14.75 -11.57 -12.29
N LEU A 21 -15.49 -12.28 -13.13
CA LEU A 21 -15.53 -12.05 -14.57
C LEU A 21 -16.35 -10.80 -14.94
N ALA A 22 -17.48 -10.58 -14.23
CA ALA A 22 -18.35 -9.41 -14.44
C ALA A 22 -17.74 -8.12 -13.89
N LEU A 23 -16.85 -8.21 -12.91
CA LEU A 23 -16.11 -7.08 -12.36
C LEU A 23 -14.92 -6.65 -13.25
N GLY A 24 -14.94 -6.97 -14.56
CA GLY A 24 -13.95 -6.48 -15.52
C GLY A 24 -13.70 -4.96 -15.44
N PRO A 25 -14.71 -4.10 -15.21
CA PRO A 25 -14.47 -2.67 -14.94
C PRO A 25 -13.79 -2.41 -13.59
N PHE A 26 -13.80 -3.38 -12.66
CA PHE A 26 -13.10 -3.34 -11.39
C PHE A 26 -11.82 -4.18 -11.41
N ASP A 27 -11.14 -4.26 -12.55
CA ASP A 27 -9.91 -5.04 -12.69
C ASP A 27 -8.78 -4.42 -11.85
N VAL A 28 -8.76 -4.77 -10.55
CA VAL A 28 -7.73 -4.34 -9.60
C VAL A 28 -6.36 -4.96 -9.90
N PHE A 29 -6.32 -5.98 -10.76
CA PHE A 29 -5.12 -6.68 -11.20
C PHE A 29 -4.73 -6.32 -12.64
N SER A 30 -5.01 -5.09 -13.08
CA SER A 30 -4.52 -4.58 -14.35
C SER A 30 -3.19 -3.85 -14.18
N HIS A 31 -2.37 -3.86 -15.20
CA HIS A 31 -1.14 -3.06 -15.26
C HIS A 31 -0.91 -2.53 -16.68
N GLY A 32 -0.33 -1.33 -16.74
CA GLY A 32 0.17 -0.76 -17.98
C GLY A 32 1.60 -1.21 -18.25
N TYR A 33 1.93 -1.51 -19.48
CA TYR A 33 3.30 -1.71 -19.91
C TYR A 33 3.46 -1.08 -21.28
N TYR A 34 4.70 -0.62 -21.51
CA TYR A 34 5.10 -0.11 -22.80
C TYR A 34 5.67 -1.25 -23.63
N CYS A 35 5.40 -1.25 -24.93
CA CYS A 35 6.23 -1.99 -25.85
C CYS A 35 7.67 -1.56 -25.61
N GLU A 36 8.61 -2.49 -25.53
CA GLU A 36 10.01 -2.15 -25.25
C GLU A 36 10.48 -1.08 -26.22
N PRO A 37 10.81 0.13 -25.74
CA PRO A 37 11.33 1.15 -26.63
C PRO A 37 12.69 0.67 -27.12
N VAL A 38 12.94 0.82 -28.39
CA VAL A 38 14.26 0.61 -28.94
C VAL A 38 15.21 1.54 -28.20
N SER A 39 16.34 1.03 -27.68
CA SER A 39 17.36 1.90 -27.11
C SER A 39 17.84 2.86 -28.20
N PHE A 40 17.86 4.17 -27.92
CA PHE A 40 18.29 5.15 -28.88
C PHE A 40 19.73 4.88 -29.37
N GLU A 41 20.58 4.27 -28.53
CA GLU A 41 21.92 3.83 -28.84
C GLU A 41 21.96 2.68 -29.86
N GLN A 42 20.85 1.96 -30.05
CA GLN A 42 20.70 0.89 -31.02
C GLN A 42 20.18 1.38 -32.38
N ILE A 43 19.80 2.67 -32.48
CA ILE A 43 19.36 3.28 -33.73
C ILE A 43 20.62 3.75 -34.47
N ASP A 44 20.79 3.30 -35.70
CA ASP A 44 21.91 3.78 -36.54
C ASP A 44 21.80 5.31 -36.69
N PRO A 45 22.85 6.08 -36.47
CA PRO A 45 22.83 7.53 -36.63
C PRO A 45 22.33 7.99 -38.01
N GLU A 46 22.53 7.18 -39.06
CA GLU A 46 22.02 7.46 -40.40
C GLU A 46 20.51 7.33 -40.53
N ASP A 47 19.88 6.60 -39.62
CA ASP A 47 18.43 6.42 -39.54
C ASP A 47 17.71 7.54 -38.77
N VAL A 48 18.43 8.45 -38.13
CA VAL A 48 17.88 9.67 -37.52
C VAL A 48 17.84 10.76 -38.60
N THR A 49 16.62 11.03 -39.10
CA THR A 49 16.42 11.96 -40.23
C THR A 49 16.44 13.43 -39.80
N GLY A 50 16.34 13.72 -38.49
CA GLY A 50 16.35 15.08 -37.97
C GLY A 50 15.87 15.15 -36.53
N TYR A 51 15.66 16.36 -36.03
CA TYR A 51 15.12 16.65 -34.70
C TYR A 51 14.09 17.75 -34.77
N ILE A 52 13.01 17.61 -33.96
CA ILE A 52 12.10 18.70 -33.69
C ILE A 52 12.54 19.38 -32.39
N ASP A 53 12.90 20.65 -32.51
CA ASP A 53 13.21 21.52 -31.37
C ASP A 53 11.91 22.07 -30.79
N LEU A 54 11.57 21.63 -29.57
CA LEU A 54 10.31 22.02 -28.91
C LEU A 54 10.27 23.50 -28.48
N GLY A 55 11.39 24.20 -28.55
CA GLY A 55 11.45 25.64 -28.38
C GLY A 55 10.99 26.44 -29.60
N GLN A 56 11.07 25.84 -30.78
CA GLN A 56 10.68 26.48 -32.02
C GLN A 56 9.27 26.10 -32.45
N GLN A 57 8.91 24.83 -32.27
CA GLN A 57 7.59 24.33 -32.67
C GLN A 57 7.16 23.12 -31.80
N ALA A 58 5.86 22.98 -31.57
CA ALA A 58 5.32 21.76 -30.98
C ALA A 58 5.39 20.61 -32.00
N TYR A 59 5.66 19.40 -31.50
CA TYR A 59 5.44 18.19 -32.31
C TYR A 59 3.93 17.92 -32.40
N GLU A 60 3.43 17.65 -33.60
CA GLU A 60 2.05 17.20 -33.84
C GLU A 60 2.08 15.92 -34.68
N GLY A 61 1.47 14.87 -34.15
CA GLY A 61 1.34 13.57 -34.81
C GLY A 61 -0.04 12.97 -34.66
N GLU A 62 -0.27 11.87 -35.35
CA GLU A 62 -1.50 11.08 -35.24
C GLU A 62 -1.18 9.63 -34.97
N PHE A 63 -2.05 8.95 -34.21
CA PHE A 63 -1.91 7.54 -33.92
C PHE A 63 -3.25 6.83 -33.84
N ILE A 64 -3.23 5.50 -34.02
CA ILE A 64 -4.40 4.62 -33.95
C ILE A 64 -4.06 3.49 -32.97
N PRO A 65 -4.69 3.44 -31.78
CA PRO A 65 -4.45 2.35 -30.84
C PRO A 65 -4.73 0.99 -31.47
N GLN A 66 -3.76 0.07 -31.35
CA GLN A 66 -3.86 -1.28 -31.91
C GLN A 66 -4.57 -2.25 -30.98
N GLN A 67 -4.68 -1.91 -29.69
CA GLN A 67 -5.35 -2.70 -28.65
C GLN A 67 -6.29 -1.83 -27.84
N ASP A 68 -7.24 -2.47 -27.18
CA ASP A 68 -8.06 -1.82 -26.15
C ASP A 68 -7.23 -1.52 -24.89
N HIS A 69 -7.75 -0.67 -24.00
CA HIS A 69 -7.09 -0.30 -22.74
C HIS A 69 -5.75 0.44 -22.93
N PHE A 70 -5.74 1.41 -23.81
CA PHE A 70 -4.62 2.33 -23.96
C PHE A 70 -4.23 2.94 -22.60
N ALA A 71 -2.93 2.90 -22.26
CA ALA A 71 -2.42 3.31 -20.96
C ALA A 71 -1.51 4.54 -21.00
N GLY A 72 -0.92 4.84 -22.16
CA GLY A 72 -0.05 6.02 -22.28
C GLY A 72 0.92 5.97 -23.44
N ILE A 73 1.77 6.99 -23.48
CA ILE A 73 2.77 7.20 -24.54
C ILE A 73 4.12 7.39 -23.88
N ALA A 74 5.16 6.77 -24.43
CA ALA A 74 6.54 7.09 -24.14
C ALA A 74 7.13 7.93 -25.27
N VAL A 75 7.88 8.97 -24.93
CA VAL A 75 8.54 9.88 -25.85
C VAL A 75 10.03 9.91 -25.52
N TYR A 76 10.89 9.81 -26.51
CA TYR A 76 12.31 10.02 -26.30
C TYR A 76 12.66 11.50 -26.46
N PHE A 77 13.35 12.05 -25.47
CA PHE A 77 13.86 13.41 -25.51
C PHE A 77 15.38 13.40 -25.60
N ALA A 78 15.92 14.02 -26.65
CA ALA A 78 17.35 14.25 -26.85
C ALA A 78 17.74 15.61 -26.25
N GLY A 79 18.92 15.66 -25.62
CA GLY A 79 19.43 16.85 -24.96
C GLY A 79 18.93 17.07 -23.56
N ARG A 80 19.23 18.23 -23.00
CA ARG A 80 18.81 18.63 -21.65
C ARG A 80 17.34 18.98 -21.63
N THR A 81 16.64 18.44 -20.68
CA THR A 81 15.24 18.73 -20.41
C THR A 81 15.06 19.56 -19.12
N GLN A 82 16.15 19.75 -18.35
CA GLN A 82 16.15 20.52 -17.12
C GLN A 82 15.64 21.95 -17.37
N ASP A 83 14.87 22.47 -16.46
CA ASP A 83 14.23 23.81 -16.52
C ASP A 83 13.15 23.98 -17.61
N SER A 84 12.65 22.91 -18.22
CA SER A 84 11.52 22.95 -19.14
C SER A 84 10.26 22.34 -18.53
N SER A 85 9.11 22.92 -18.84
CA SER A 85 7.81 22.29 -18.63
C SER A 85 7.38 21.65 -19.94
N ILE A 86 7.21 20.32 -19.94
CA ILE A 86 6.83 19.56 -21.12
C ILE A 86 5.36 19.16 -21.01
N THR A 87 4.57 19.44 -22.03
CA THR A 87 3.15 19.10 -22.10
C THR A 87 2.92 18.11 -23.25
N ILE A 88 2.32 16.97 -22.94
CA ILE A 88 1.86 15.96 -23.91
C ILE A 88 0.34 15.98 -23.91
N THR A 89 -0.26 16.35 -25.02
CA THR A 89 -1.71 16.47 -25.20
C THR A 89 -2.22 15.37 -26.12
N ILE A 90 -3.25 14.65 -25.71
CA ILE A 90 -3.97 13.67 -26.51
C ILE A 90 -5.29 14.31 -27.00
N LEU A 91 -5.52 14.23 -28.31
CA LEU A 91 -6.63 14.90 -28.98
C LEU A 91 -7.57 13.88 -29.63
N ASP A 92 -8.89 14.08 -29.53
CA ASP A 92 -9.88 13.35 -30.31
C ASP A 92 -10.01 13.98 -31.71
N LYS A 93 -9.66 13.22 -32.74
CA LYS A 93 -9.72 13.71 -34.14
C LYS A 93 -10.84 13.07 -35.00
N LYS A 94 -11.90 12.58 -34.37
CA LYS A 94 -12.99 11.86 -35.07
C LYS A 94 -13.62 12.66 -36.21
N ASP A 95 -13.69 13.99 -36.13
CA ASP A 95 -14.43 14.84 -37.07
C ASP A 95 -13.56 15.72 -37.99
N GLY A 96 -12.24 15.45 -38.08
CA GLY A 96 -11.37 16.25 -38.96
C GLY A 96 -11.16 17.72 -38.54
N SER A 97 -11.63 18.10 -37.37
CA SER A 97 -11.46 19.42 -36.74
C SER A 97 -10.20 19.48 -35.89
N ASN A 98 -9.84 20.68 -35.42
CA ASN A 98 -8.79 20.88 -34.37
C ASN A 98 -9.18 20.14 -33.08
N GLY A 99 -8.87 18.86 -32.96
CA GLY A 99 -9.42 17.87 -32.07
C GLY A 99 -9.65 18.35 -30.62
N ARG A 100 -10.71 17.85 -30.02
CA ARG A 100 -11.00 18.09 -28.58
C ARG A 100 -9.89 17.45 -27.72
N VAL A 101 -9.34 18.20 -26.78
CA VAL A 101 -8.39 17.67 -25.79
C VAL A 101 -9.08 16.59 -24.95
N LEU A 102 -8.52 15.39 -24.96
CA LEU A 102 -8.91 14.27 -24.11
C LEU A 102 -8.08 14.21 -22.85
N ASP A 103 -6.75 14.31 -23.01
CA ASP A 103 -5.79 14.29 -21.91
C ASP A 103 -4.71 15.34 -22.15
N GLU A 104 -4.24 15.91 -21.05
CA GLU A 104 -3.12 16.83 -21.02
C GLU A 104 -2.20 16.41 -19.88
N ILE A 105 -1.00 15.93 -20.25
CA ILE A 105 -0.03 15.37 -19.33
C ILE A 105 1.16 16.31 -19.30
N CYS A 106 1.38 16.97 -18.17
CA CYS A 106 2.48 17.88 -17.98
C CYS A 106 3.53 17.27 -17.06
N THR A 107 4.76 17.55 -17.35
CA THR A 107 5.89 17.13 -16.55
C THR A 107 6.97 18.20 -16.51
N ASP A 108 7.67 18.26 -15.40
CA ASP A 108 8.89 19.01 -15.25
C ASP A 108 10.03 18.27 -15.95
N GLY A 109 10.75 18.93 -16.84
CA GLY A 109 11.86 18.34 -17.56
C GLY A 109 13.00 17.87 -16.66
N SER A 110 13.13 18.38 -15.44
CA SER A 110 14.09 17.85 -14.45
C SER A 110 13.83 16.40 -14.06
N ARG A 111 12.61 15.88 -14.29
CA ARG A 111 12.24 14.48 -14.07
C ARG A 111 12.57 13.57 -15.25
N ILE A 112 12.95 14.16 -16.37
CA ILE A 112 13.39 13.44 -17.56
C ILE A 112 14.90 13.55 -17.59
N GLY A 113 15.58 12.43 -17.58
CA GLY A 113 17.04 12.43 -17.71
C GLY A 113 17.47 13.02 -19.06
N GLU A 114 18.73 13.46 -19.17
CA GLU A 114 19.32 13.83 -20.43
C GLU A 114 19.35 12.60 -21.37
N ASN A 115 18.91 12.77 -22.62
CA ASN A 115 18.81 11.68 -23.61
C ASN A 115 18.02 10.46 -23.09
N ALA A 116 16.78 10.69 -22.68
CA ALA A 116 16.00 9.67 -21.98
C ALA A 116 14.56 9.53 -22.47
N TRP A 117 13.99 8.35 -22.24
CA TRP A 117 12.57 8.08 -22.42
C TRP A 117 11.74 8.64 -21.27
N TYR A 118 10.72 9.43 -21.59
CA TYR A 118 9.67 9.81 -20.66
C TYR A 118 8.39 9.03 -20.96
N ARG A 119 7.79 8.45 -19.93
CA ARG A 119 6.54 7.68 -20.00
C ARG A 119 5.38 8.49 -19.45
N ALA A 120 4.50 8.95 -20.33
CA ALA A 120 3.29 9.68 -19.99
C ALA A 120 2.10 8.72 -19.88
N TYR A 121 1.41 8.72 -18.72
CA TYR A 121 0.25 7.87 -18.48
C TYR A 121 -1.03 8.63 -18.86
N ALA A 122 -1.88 8.02 -19.68
CA ALA A 122 -3.14 8.63 -20.12
C ALA A 122 -4.25 8.41 -19.08
N GLY A 123 -5.09 9.42 -18.90
CA GLY A 123 -6.26 9.37 -18.03
C GLY A 123 -7.51 8.78 -18.69
N HIS A 124 -7.56 8.77 -20.01
CA HIS A 124 -8.71 8.30 -20.76
C HIS A 124 -8.44 6.99 -21.48
N SER A 125 -9.42 6.09 -21.45
CA SER A 125 -9.39 4.87 -22.26
C SER A 125 -9.71 5.22 -23.71
N LEU A 126 -8.72 5.05 -24.58
CA LEU A 126 -8.90 5.23 -26.02
C LEU A 126 -9.40 3.94 -26.67
N LYS A 127 -10.19 4.06 -27.72
CA LYS A 127 -10.76 2.91 -28.42
C LYS A 127 -9.83 2.42 -29.52
N LYS A 128 -9.66 1.08 -29.60
CA LYS A 128 -8.95 0.44 -30.69
C LYS A 128 -9.51 0.86 -32.05
N GLY A 129 -8.59 1.16 -32.98
CA GLY A 129 -8.93 1.48 -34.36
C GLY A 129 -9.47 2.89 -34.61
N GLU A 130 -9.69 3.70 -33.58
CA GLU A 130 -10.07 5.10 -33.73
C GLU A 130 -8.80 5.98 -33.84
N ARG A 131 -8.92 7.11 -34.54
CA ARG A 131 -7.81 8.03 -34.80
C ARG A 131 -7.74 9.11 -33.73
N TYR A 132 -6.57 9.30 -33.17
CA TYR A 132 -6.24 10.30 -32.15
C TYR A 132 -5.06 11.15 -32.58
N GLY A 133 -5.00 12.39 -32.08
CA GLY A 133 -3.86 13.28 -32.22
C GLY A 133 -2.98 13.26 -31.00
N ILE A 134 -1.70 13.49 -31.19
CA ILE A 134 -0.74 13.79 -30.12
C ILE A 134 -0.07 15.13 -30.42
N ARG A 135 0.00 15.99 -29.41
CA ARG A 135 0.79 17.23 -29.46
C ARG A 135 1.77 17.23 -28.30
N ILE A 136 3.03 17.55 -28.55
CA ILE A 136 4.06 17.65 -27.54
C ILE A 136 4.68 19.04 -27.65
N SER A 137 4.73 19.77 -26.56
CA SER A 137 5.29 21.12 -26.48
C SER A 137 6.13 21.29 -25.23
N ALA A 138 7.08 22.23 -25.24
CA ALA A 138 7.87 22.61 -24.09
C ALA A 138 7.88 24.10 -23.90
N GLN A 139 8.01 24.57 -22.65
CA GLN A 139 8.05 25.99 -22.27
C GLN A 139 9.09 26.19 -21.17
N GLY A 140 9.65 27.39 -21.13
CA GLY A 140 10.30 27.92 -19.93
C GLY A 140 11.81 27.73 -19.78
N CYS A 141 12.58 27.36 -20.80
CA CYS A 141 14.02 27.18 -20.69
C CYS A 141 14.85 27.91 -21.76
N MET A 142 16.17 28.01 -21.54
CA MET A 142 17.12 28.54 -22.53
C MET A 142 17.50 27.50 -23.60
N GLU A 143 17.60 26.23 -23.24
CA GLU A 143 17.79 25.11 -24.15
C GLU A 143 16.57 24.20 -24.09
N TYR A 144 15.92 24.00 -25.21
CA TYR A 144 14.70 23.19 -25.27
C TYR A 144 15.01 21.75 -25.63
N PRO A 145 14.26 20.79 -25.09
CA PRO A 145 14.38 19.39 -25.46
C PRO A 145 14.01 19.17 -26.93
N LYS A 146 14.67 18.20 -27.54
CA LYS A 146 14.45 17.83 -28.93
C LYS A 146 13.88 16.43 -29.05
N ILE A 147 12.97 16.22 -29.97
CA ILE A 147 12.43 14.91 -30.29
C ILE A 147 13.13 14.42 -31.59
N PRO A 148 13.85 13.29 -31.57
CA PRO A 148 14.46 12.74 -32.78
C PRO A 148 13.37 12.22 -33.74
N LEU A 149 13.56 12.49 -35.01
CA LEU A 149 12.79 11.92 -36.10
C LEU A 149 13.57 10.74 -36.69
N VAL A 150 12.87 9.61 -36.85
CA VAL A 150 13.49 8.36 -37.29
C VAL A 150 12.80 7.80 -38.52
N VAL A 151 13.53 6.98 -39.28
CA VAL A 151 12.97 6.29 -40.44
C VAL A 151 11.86 5.32 -40.05
N SER A 152 11.07 4.91 -41.04
CA SER A 152 9.85 4.10 -40.85
C SER A 152 10.06 2.78 -40.10
N ASN A 153 11.25 2.20 -40.14
CA ASN A 153 11.57 0.93 -39.48
C ASN A 153 11.49 0.99 -37.95
N TYR A 154 11.67 2.18 -37.38
CA TYR A 154 11.57 2.41 -35.94
C TYR A 154 10.20 3.01 -35.51
N ARG A 155 9.34 3.23 -36.50
CA ARG A 155 7.99 3.78 -36.22
C ARG A 155 7.12 2.71 -35.60
N PRO A 156 6.45 2.99 -34.46
CA PRO A 156 5.49 2.05 -33.91
C PRO A 156 4.30 1.88 -34.85
N PRO A 157 3.67 0.70 -34.89
CA PRO A 157 2.54 0.41 -35.77
C PRO A 157 1.30 1.29 -35.50
N GLU A 158 1.24 1.90 -34.34
CA GLU A 158 0.18 2.84 -33.95
C GLU A 158 0.28 4.20 -34.63
N ALA A 159 1.48 4.64 -34.93
CA ALA A 159 1.71 5.96 -35.55
C ALA A 159 1.23 5.97 -36.99
N SER A 160 0.22 6.79 -37.27
CA SER A 160 -0.36 6.97 -38.61
C SER A 160 0.31 8.09 -39.40
N ALA A 161 0.89 9.07 -38.72
CA ALA A 161 1.63 10.16 -39.32
C ALA A 161 2.68 10.70 -38.32
N GLY A 162 3.82 11.14 -38.82
CA GLY A 162 4.95 11.66 -38.05
C GLY A 162 6.07 10.63 -37.91
N ASP A 163 7.29 11.14 -37.77
CA ASP A 163 8.50 10.34 -37.71
C ASP A 163 9.16 10.38 -36.33
N ALA A 164 8.48 10.92 -35.32
CA ALA A 164 8.99 11.03 -33.94
C ALA A 164 9.20 9.67 -33.29
N LEU A 165 10.25 9.55 -32.49
CA LEU A 165 10.55 8.35 -31.73
C LEU A 165 9.59 8.24 -30.54
N LEU A 166 8.52 7.48 -30.74
CA LEU A 166 7.44 7.26 -29.80
C LEU A 166 7.26 5.76 -29.52
N CYS A 167 6.67 5.45 -28.37
CA CYS A 167 6.23 4.11 -28.00
C CYS A 167 4.87 4.20 -27.30
N PHE A 168 4.02 3.18 -27.44
CA PHE A 168 2.67 3.17 -26.89
C PHE A 168 2.51 2.10 -25.81
N ALA A 169 1.73 2.39 -24.79
CA ALA A 169 1.47 1.51 -23.68
C ALA A 169 0.01 1.11 -23.60
N TYR A 170 -0.23 -0.12 -23.21
CA TYR A 170 -1.56 -0.68 -22.97
C TYR A 170 -1.66 -1.29 -21.59
N ALA A 171 -2.82 -1.12 -20.95
CA ALA A 171 -3.13 -1.82 -19.71
C ALA A 171 -3.55 -3.25 -20.03
N ARG A 172 -2.96 -4.23 -19.36
CA ARG A 172 -3.37 -5.63 -19.46
C ARG A 172 -3.87 -6.13 -18.12
N PRO A 173 -4.92 -6.96 -18.09
CA PRO A 173 -5.27 -7.65 -16.87
C PRO A 173 -4.13 -8.57 -16.45
N THR A 174 -3.70 -8.47 -15.20
CA THR A 174 -2.65 -9.34 -14.63
C THR A 174 -3.09 -10.79 -14.61
N PHE A 175 -4.39 -11.02 -14.47
CA PHE A 175 -5.00 -12.33 -14.54
C PHE A 175 -5.81 -12.48 -15.85
N GLY A 176 -5.43 -13.41 -16.68
CA GLY A 176 -6.26 -13.89 -17.76
C GLY A 176 -7.49 -14.66 -17.28
N PHE A 177 -8.30 -15.17 -18.19
CA PHE A 177 -9.50 -15.94 -17.85
C PHE A 177 -9.20 -17.15 -16.97
N CYS A 178 -8.16 -17.93 -17.30
CA CYS A 178 -7.78 -19.12 -16.55
C CYS A 178 -7.35 -18.80 -15.12
N GLU A 179 -6.57 -17.73 -14.93
CA GLU A 179 -6.10 -17.29 -13.62
C GLU A 179 -7.25 -16.77 -12.76
N LYS A 180 -8.20 -16.02 -13.34
CA LYS A 180 -9.43 -15.58 -12.68
C LYS A 180 -10.29 -16.77 -12.23
N VAL A 181 -10.40 -17.81 -13.05
CA VAL A 181 -11.10 -19.06 -12.70
C VAL A 181 -10.37 -19.78 -11.56
N LEU A 182 -9.06 -19.95 -11.64
CA LEU A 182 -8.26 -20.60 -10.58
C LEU A 182 -8.36 -19.84 -9.25
N LEU A 183 -8.27 -18.51 -9.26
CA LEU A 183 -8.44 -17.67 -8.08
C LEU A 183 -9.85 -17.82 -7.50
N SER A 184 -10.87 -17.87 -8.36
CA SER A 184 -12.26 -18.09 -7.96
C SER A 184 -12.46 -19.45 -7.33
N MET A 185 -11.87 -20.51 -7.89
CA MET A 185 -11.92 -21.85 -7.32
C MET A 185 -11.21 -21.92 -5.97
N PHE A 186 -10.10 -21.18 -5.82
CA PHE A 186 -9.36 -21.10 -4.56
C PHE A 186 -10.18 -20.40 -3.46
N LEU A 187 -10.71 -19.20 -3.75
CA LEU A 187 -11.59 -18.45 -2.84
C LEU A 187 -12.82 -19.23 -2.44
N PHE A 188 -13.41 -19.91 -3.40
CA PHE A 188 -14.56 -20.79 -3.22
C PHE A 188 -14.27 -21.99 -2.31
N SER A 189 -13.14 -22.64 -2.52
CA SER A 189 -12.69 -23.72 -1.63
C SER A 189 -12.51 -23.22 -0.19
N GLY A 190 -11.97 -22.00 0.00
CA GLY A 190 -11.84 -21.34 1.29
C GLY A 190 -13.20 -21.05 1.96
N LEU A 191 -14.16 -20.49 1.20
CA LEU A 191 -15.51 -20.20 1.69
C LEU A 191 -16.28 -21.48 2.08
N LEU A 192 -16.16 -22.55 1.27
CA LEU A 192 -16.76 -23.84 1.58
C LEU A 192 -16.31 -24.44 2.89
N LEU A 193 -15.09 -24.20 3.23
CA LEU A 193 -14.48 -24.81 4.39
C LEU A 193 -14.65 -23.96 5.62
N ALA A 194 -14.74 -22.64 5.44
CA ALA A 194 -15.26 -21.75 6.48
C ALA A 194 -16.71 -22.13 6.83
N GLU A 195 -17.58 -22.38 5.83
CA GLU A 195 -18.95 -22.83 6.08
C GLU A 195 -19.00 -24.22 6.74
N TRP A 196 -18.19 -25.17 6.27
CA TRP A 196 -18.11 -26.49 6.89
C TRP A 196 -17.56 -26.44 8.33
N ALA A 197 -16.50 -25.66 8.60
CA ALA A 197 -15.96 -25.47 9.94
C ALA A 197 -16.98 -24.81 10.87
N LEU A 198 -17.76 -23.86 10.38
CA LEU A 198 -18.80 -23.19 11.12
C LEU A 198 -20.01 -24.09 11.35
N THR A 199 -20.42 -24.93 10.39
CA THR A 199 -21.66 -25.70 10.48
C THR A 199 -21.54 -27.03 11.22
N GLU A 200 -20.42 -27.77 11.11
CA GLU A 200 -20.28 -29.03 11.86
C GLU A 200 -19.89 -28.89 13.32
N GLY A 201 -19.22 -27.79 13.70
CA GLY A 201 -18.83 -27.52 15.08
C GLY A 201 -19.85 -26.71 15.89
N PHE A 202 -20.58 -25.82 15.23
CA PHE A 202 -21.40 -24.80 15.89
C PHE A 202 -22.88 -25.20 16.07
N TRP A 203 -23.46 -25.96 15.16
CA TRP A 203 -24.93 -26.13 15.08
C TRP A 203 -25.49 -27.36 15.80
N LYS A 204 -24.65 -28.25 16.29
CA LYS A 204 -25.13 -29.54 16.80
C LYS A 204 -25.62 -29.56 18.26
N GLN A 205 -25.33 -28.53 19.09
CA GLN A 205 -25.56 -28.69 20.54
C GLN A 205 -26.05 -27.50 21.38
N GLU A 206 -26.32 -26.31 20.83
CA GLU A 206 -26.67 -25.16 21.68
C GLU A 206 -27.98 -24.46 21.32
N SER A 207 -28.70 -23.98 22.34
CA SER A 207 -29.94 -23.23 22.18
C SER A 207 -29.67 -21.89 21.44
N ARG A 208 -30.61 -21.44 20.59
CA ARG A 208 -30.52 -20.15 19.87
C ARG A 208 -30.13 -18.97 20.75
N ARG A 209 -30.56 -18.97 22.02
CA ARG A 209 -30.26 -17.89 23.01
C ARG A 209 -28.76 -17.84 23.33
N LYS A 210 -28.10 -18.99 23.46
CA LYS A 210 -26.68 -19.09 23.77
C LYS A 210 -25.82 -18.63 22.57
N LEU A 211 -26.23 -19.02 21.36
CA LEU A 211 -25.62 -18.58 20.11
C LEU A 211 -25.71 -17.05 19.94
N LEU A 212 -26.89 -16.46 20.17
CA LEU A 212 -27.08 -15.01 20.09
C LEU A 212 -26.24 -14.27 21.14
N ALA A 213 -26.13 -14.80 22.35
CA ALA A 213 -25.30 -14.21 23.42
C ALA A 213 -23.80 -14.25 23.05
N GLN A 214 -23.34 -15.36 22.44
CA GLN A 214 -21.96 -15.48 21.97
C GLN A 214 -21.67 -14.53 20.79
N ALA A 215 -22.58 -14.45 19.82
CA ALA A 215 -22.46 -13.52 18.69
C ALA A 215 -22.46 -12.06 19.18
N GLY A 216 -23.33 -11.73 20.12
CA GLY A 216 -23.35 -10.40 20.76
C GLY A 216 -22.04 -10.08 21.50
N GLY A 217 -21.48 -11.06 22.20
CA GLY A 217 -20.17 -10.91 22.86
C GLY A 217 -19.02 -10.68 21.87
N VAL A 218 -18.99 -11.43 20.77
CA VAL A 218 -17.98 -11.24 19.70
C VAL A 218 -18.14 -9.85 19.07
N LEU A 219 -19.35 -9.46 18.73
CA LEU A 219 -19.61 -8.14 18.15
C LEU A 219 -19.19 -7.03 19.11
N PHE A 220 -19.50 -7.14 20.41
CA PHE A 220 -19.06 -6.19 21.42
C PHE A 220 -17.54 -6.06 21.48
N LEU A 221 -16.80 -7.17 21.53
CA LEU A 221 -15.34 -7.17 21.54
C LEU A 221 -14.75 -6.52 20.27
N CYS A 222 -15.31 -6.82 19.11
CA CYS A 222 -14.91 -6.18 17.85
C CYS A 222 -15.18 -4.67 17.87
N THR A 223 -16.35 -4.24 18.36
CA THR A 223 -16.72 -2.83 18.43
C THR A 223 -15.78 -2.05 19.36
N VAL A 224 -15.46 -2.60 20.52
CA VAL A 224 -14.53 -1.97 21.49
C VAL A 224 -13.13 -1.80 20.88
N LEU A 225 -12.61 -2.83 20.20
CA LEU A 225 -11.32 -2.72 19.52
C LEU A 225 -11.38 -1.72 18.36
N SER A 226 -12.40 -1.80 17.49
CA SER A 226 -12.54 -0.90 16.34
C SER A 226 -12.61 0.55 16.77
N TRP A 227 -13.36 0.85 17.84
CA TRP A 227 -13.45 2.18 18.42
C TRP A 227 -12.08 2.69 18.89
N ASN A 228 -11.35 1.85 19.64
CA ASN A 228 -10.02 2.23 20.11
C ASN A 228 -9.00 2.36 18.97
N PHE A 229 -9.09 1.51 17.98
CA PHE A 229 -8.23 1.57 16.79
C PHE A 229 -8.47 2.85 15.97
N MET A 230 -9.72 3.31 15.90
CA MET A 230 -10.07 4.53 15.17
C MET A 230 -9.67 5.81 15.92
N TYR A 231 -9.84 5.83 17.26
CA TYR A 231 -9.72 7.05 18.05
C TYR A 231 -8.61 7.07 19.10
N ASN A 232 -7.82 5.98 19.21
CA ASN A 232 -6.78 5.83 20.24
C ASN A 232 -7.29 6.22 21.65
N SER A 233 -8.47 5.74 22.01
CA SER A 233 -9.19 6.18 23.21
C SER A 233 -8.51 5.80 24.53
N MET A 234 -7.53 4.88 24.50
CA MET A 234 -6.83 4.39 25.70
C MET A 234 -5.46 5.06 25.93
N ASP A 235 -4.91 5.75 24.93
CA ASP A 235 -3.63 6.44 25.05
C ASP A 235 -3.70 7.88 24.54
N ASN A 236 -4.31 8.74 25.37
CA ASN A 236 -4.47 10.16 25.07
C ASN A 236 -3.13 10.93 25.02
N LEU A 237 -2.02 10.32 25.45
CA LEU A 237 -0.68 10.93 25.48
C LEU A 237 0.14 10.59 24.24
N ASN A 238 -0.34 9.71 23.37
CA ASN A 238 0.36 9.36 22.15
C ASN A 238 0.18 10.44 21.08
N THR A 239 1.03 11.46 21.12
CA THR A 239 1.06 12.56 20.15
C THR A 239 1.42 12.10 18.74
N MET A 240 1.99 10.89 18.58
CA MET A 240 2.36 10.35 17.27
C MET A 240 1.18 9.75 16.52
N PHE A 241 0.07 9.41 17.18
CA PHE A 241 -1.04 8.69 16.57
C PHE A 241 -1.61 9.40 15.34
N ALA A 242 -1.95 10.68 15.44
CA ALA A 242 -2.59 11.42 14.36
C ALA A 242 -1.70 11.63 13.11
N GLY A 243 -0.39 11.68 13.28
CA GLY A 243 0.57 11.87 12.18
C GLY A 243 1.38 10.61 11.85
N PHE A 244 1.05 9.48 12.47
CA PHE A 244 1.84 8.26 12.36
C PHE A 244 1.80 7.69 10.94
N GLN A 245 2.98 7.65 10.30
CA GLN A 245 3.15 7.19 8.93
C GLN A 245 2.33 7.96 7.87
N SER A 246 2.05 9.24 8.12
CA SER A 246 1.29 10.11 7.20
C SER A 246 1.86 10.14 5.77
N ASP A 247 3.19 10.11 5.62
CA ASP A 247 3.85 10.03 4.32
C ASP A 247 3.50 8.77 3.53
N SER A 248 3.36 7.64 4.23
CA SER A 248 2.98 6.38 3.61
C SER A 248 1.49 6.36 3.28
N ASP A 249 0.65 6.85 4.18
CA ASP A 249 -0.81 6.93 3.97
C ASP A 249 -1.17 7.89 2.83
N ALA A 250 -0.40 8.97 2.67
CA ALA A 250 -0.55 9.89 1.55
C ALA A 250 -0.42 9.19 0.19
N LEU A 251 0.37 8.10 0.06
CA LEU A 251 0.45 7.32 -1.18
C LEU A 251 -0.88 6.68 -1.61
N VAL A 252 -1.81 6.48 -0.68
CA VAL A 252 -3.16 5.96 -0.95
C VAL A 252 -4.17 7.09 -0.98
N SER A 253 -4.20 7.95 0.04
CA SER A 253 -5.21 9.01 0.17
C SER A 253 -5.08 10.07 -0.94
N GLU A 254 -3.86 10.42 -1.36
CA GLU A 254 -3.64 11.30 -2.50
C GLU A 254 -4.17 10.70 -3.81
N MET A 255 -3.95 9.39 -4.04
CA MET A 255 -4.49 8.71 -5.23
C MET A 255 -6.01 8.74 -5.25
N ILE A 256 -6.66 8.54 -4.10
CA ILE A 256 -8.12 8.63 -3.96
C ILE A 256 -8.59 10.05 -4.24
N ALA A 257 -8.02 11.03 -3.56
CA ALA A 257 -8.36 12.44 -3.76
C ALA A 257 -8.08 12.90 -5.20
N GLY A 258 -7.01 12.39 -5.82
CA GLY A 258 -6.68 12.67 -7.21
C GLY A 258 -7.72 12.13 -8.18
N ASP A 259 -8.15 10.88 -8.02
CA ASP A 259 -9.20 10.27 -8.87
C ASP A 259 -10.52 11.03 -8.75
N GLN A 260 -10.92 11.40 -7.53
CA GLN A 260 -12.13 12.21 -7.28
C GLN A 260 -12.04 13.61 -7.89
N ARG A 261 -10.84 14.16 -8.03
CA ARG A 261 -10.58 15.48 -8.63
C ARG A 261 -10.24 15.43 -10.11
N GLY A 262 -10.35 14.26 -10.75
CA GLY A 262 -10.16 14.08 -12.18
C GLY A 262 -8.70 13.84 -12.62
N ALA A 263 -7.78 13.54 -11.70
CA ALA A 263 -6.42 13.13 -12.06
C ALA A 263 -6.39 11.73 -12.69
N ALA A 264 -5.48 11.51 -13.61
CA ALA A 264 -5.35 10.26 -14.37
C ALA A 264 -4.65 9.13 -13.58
N VAL A 265 -5.15 8.80 -12.39
CA VAL A 265 -4.50 7.84 -11.46
C VAL A 265 -4.71 6.38 -11.82
N SER A 266 -5.76 6.05 -12.53
CA SER A 266 -6.22 4.65 -12.76
C SER A 266 -5.37 3.88 -13.76
N TYR A 267 -4.58 4.53 -14.59
CA TYR A 267 -3.91 3.95 -15.76
C TYR A 267 -2.43 3.63 -15.54
N THR A 268 -1.89 3.91 -14.35
CA THR A 268 -0.47 3.67 -14.08
C THR A 268 -0.11 2.20 -13.89
N GLY A 269 -1.12 1.37 -13.64
CA GLY A 269 -0.92 -0.03 -13.27
C GLY A 269 -0.50 -0.23 -11.80
N PHE A 270 0.06 0.78 -11.14
CA PHE A 270 0.33 0.79 -9.69
C PHE A 270 -0.88 1.34 -8.92
N GLY A 271 -1.09 0.85 -7.70
CA GLY A 271 -2.17 1.34 -6.84
C GLY A 271 -1.74 2.44 -5.87
N LEU A 272 -0.46 2.76 -5.85
CA LEU A 272 0.15 3.76 -4.97
C LEU A 272 0.85 4.82 -5.81
N GLY A 273 0.79 6.07 -5.39
CA GLY A 273 1.42 7.16 -6.12
C GLY A 273 1.28 8.51 -5.44
N ARG A 274 1.77 9.53 -6.12
CA ARG A 274 1.69 10.93 -5.69
C ARG A 274 0.91 11.72 -6.70
N ILE A 275 0.14 12.69 -6.21
CA ILE A 275 -0.51 13.72 -7.01
C ILE A 275 0.02 15.09 -6.64
N ALA A 276 -0.14 16.03 -7.57
CA ALA A 276 0.00 17.45 -7.30
C ALA A 276 -1.39 18.10 -7.28
N SER A 277 -1.63 18.93 -6.30
CA SER A 277 -2.85 19.74 -6.14
C SER A 277 -2.53 21.00 -5.31
N VAL A 278 -3.54 21.79 -5.00
CA VAL A 278 -3.41 22.92 -4.06
C VAL A 278 -3.55 22.51 -2.60
N GLY A 279 -3.73 21.22 -2.28
CA GLY A 279 -4.10 20.73 -0.96
C GLY A 279 -3.17 21.10 0.20
N ASN A 280 -1.89 21.36 -0.08
CA ASN A 280 -0.89 21.84 0.90
C ASN A 280 -0.57 23.34 0.73
N SER A 281 -1.51 24.13 0.25
CA SER A 281 -1.31 25.56 0.04
C SER A 281 -1.40 26.36 1.33
N PHE A 282 -0.57 27.36 1.43
CA PHE A 282 -0.61 28.35 2.50
C PHE A 282 -1.26 29.62 1.98
N ALA A 283 -2.27 30.12 2.70
CA ALA A 283 -2.72 31.48 2.47
C ALA A 283 -1.65 32.42 2.96
N ASN A 284 -1.23 33.32 2.10
CA ASN A 284 -0.67 34.52 2.62
C ASN A 284 -1.83 35.50 2.89
N ASP A 285 -2.17 35.66 4.15
CA ASP A 285 -3.21 36.59 4.61
C ASP A 285 -2.77 38.06 4.53
N GLY A 286 -1.61 38.31 3.92
CA GLY A 286 -1.03 39.64 3.78
C GLY A 286 -0.23 40.13 5.00
N THR A 287 -0.01 39.28 6.02
CA THR A 287 0.69 39.69 7.25
C THR A 287 2.19 39.38 7.26
N SER A 288 2.67 38.50 6.37
CA SER A 288 4.11 38.20 6.25
C SER A 288 4.50 37.80 4.83
N TRP A 289 5.22 38.69 4.14
CA TRP A 289 5.79 38.41 2.83
C TRP A 289 7.27 38.10 2.95
N GLN A 290 7.68 36.93 2.53
CA GLN A 290 9.08 36.54 2.53
C GLN A 290 9.86 37.10 1.34
N ASN A 291 9.21 37.53 0.25
CA ASN A 291 9.86 37.90 -1.01
C ASN A 291 9.65 39.34 -1.46
N GLY A 292 9.37 40.28 -0.54
CA GLY A 292 9.41 41.74 -0.86
C GLY A 292 8.25 42.25 -1.73
N TYR A 293 7.18 41.53 -1.92
CA TYR A 293 6.00 42.00 -2.64
C TYR A 293 5.03 42.75 -1.75
N SER A 294 4.41 43.80 -2.30
CA SER A 294 3.50 44.69 -1.57
C SER A 294 2.22 43.95 -1.15
N CYS A 295 1.76 44.16 0.08
CA CYS A 295 0.52 43.63 0.65
C CYS A 295 -0.76 44.21 0.02
N ASP A 296 -0.65 45.12 -0.93
CA ASP A 296 -1.78 45.86 -1.51
C ASP A 296 -2.50 45.09 -2.62
N ARG A 297 -1.91 43.99 -3.11
CA ARG A 297 -2.51 43.13 -4.14
C ARG A 297 -3.08 41.86 -3.51
N ALA A 298 -4.26 41.44 -3.96
CA ALA A 298 -4.78 40.17 -3.58
C ALA A 298 -3.92 39.03 -4.19
N ALA A 299 -3.37 38.16 -3.34
CA ALA A 299 -2.51 37.09 -3.78
C ALA A 299 -2.66 35.85 -2.91
N VAL A 300 -2.38 34.67 -3.47
CA VAL A 300 -2.35 33.37 -2.81
C VAL A 300 -0.98 32.76 -2.99
N LEU A 301 -0.38 32.27 -1.93
CA LEU A 301 0.83 31.45 -1.99
C LEU A 301 0.42 29.97 -2.12
N LEU A 302 0.71 29.39 -3.24
CA LEU A 302 0.49 27.97 -3.56
C LEU A 302 1.83 27.23 -3.51
N PRO A 303 1.83 25.88 -3.29
CA PRO A 303 3.04 25.11 -3.48
C PRO A 303 3.48 25.20 -4.95
N SER A 304 4.79 25.37 -5.19
CA SER A 304 5.34 25.31 -6.55
C SER A 304 5.45 23.84 -6.97
N ASN A 305 4.38 23.29 -7.53
CA ASN A 305 4.29 21.93 -8.01
C ASN A 305 3.75 21.85 -9.43
N GLU A 306 3.70 20.68 -9.99
CA GLU A 306 3.28 20.45 -11.37
C GLU A 306 1.85 20.96 -11.66
N TYR A 307 0.93 20.78 -10.72
CA TYR A 307 -0.46 21.24 -10.83
C TYR A 307 -0.57 22.76 -10.89
N THR A 308 0.09 23.43 -9.95
CA THR A 308 0.02 24.90 -9.87
C THR A 308 0.79 25.59 -10.99
N ARG A 309 1.88 24.98 -11.48
CA ARG A 309 2.59 25.45 -12.66
C ARG A 309 1.76 25.35 -13.93
N LEU A 310 0.92 24.31 -14.02
CA LEU A 310 0.07 24.08 -15.19
C LEU A 310 -1.16 24.98 -15.19
N TYR A 311 -1.85 25.10 -14.06
CA TYR A 311 -3.20 25.67 -14.02
C TYR A 311 -3.27 27.05 -13.36
N ALA A 312 -2.37 27.36 -12.42
CA ALA A 312 -2.29 28.68 -11.82
C ALA A 312 -1.43 29.60 -12.68
N VAL A 313 -1.90 29.96 -13.86
CA VAL A 313 -1.19 30.77 -14.86
C VAL A 313 -1.96 32.04 -15.20
N PRO A 314 -1.30 33.14 -15.64
CA PRO A 314 -1.96 34.37 -16.03
C PRO A 314 -3.02 34.13 -17.12
N GLY A 315 -4.17 34.75 -16.94
CA GLY A 315 -5.33 34.61 -17.84
C GLY A 315 -6.33 33.54 -17.40
N ASN A 316 -5.93 32.53 -16.63
CA ASN A 316 -6.83 31.60 -15.98
C ASN A 316 -7.52 32.24 -14.77
N PHE A 317 -8.49 31.56 -14.20
CA PHE A 317 -9.21 32.03 -13.03
C PHE A 317 -9.01 31.09 -11.84
N ALA A 318 -8.79 31.66 -10.67
CA ALA A 318 -8.87 30.96 -9.39
C ALA A 318 -10.29 31.10 -8.82
N VAL A 319 -10.91 29.98 -8.49
CA VAL A 319 -12.25 29.90 -7.89
C VAL A 319 -12.11 29.46 -6.45
N PHE A 320 -12.60 30.28 -5.54
CA PHE A 320 -12.59 30.00 -4.11
C PHE A 320 -13.94 29.45 -3.66
N PRO A 321 -14.00 28.51 -2.74
CA PRO A 321 -15.25 27.88 -2.32
C PRO A 321 -16.32 28.87 -1.83
N LYS A 322 -15.91 29.96 -1.19
CA LYS A 322 -16.81 30.98 -0.63
C LYS A 322 -16.50 32.42 -1.13
N GLY A 323 -15.38 32.62 -1.81
CA GLY A 323 -14.87 33.94 -2.15
C GLY A 323 -15.15 34.44 -3.55
N GLY A 324 -15.68 33.57 -4.40
CA GLY A 324 -15.93 33.92 -5.82
C GLY A 324 -14.79 33.52 -6.75
N ARG A 325 -14.79 34.10 -7.95
CA ARG A 325 -13.85 33.82 -9.03
C ARG A 325 -13.02 35.06 -9.33
N PHE A 326 -11.70 34.91 -9.39
CA PHE A 326 -10.76 35.99 -9.71
C PHE A 326 -9.83 35.55 -10.83
N GLN A 327 -9.56 36.46 -11.77
CA GLN A 327 -8.59 36.20 -12.82
C GLN A 327 -7.16 36.28 -12.24
N ILE A 328 -6.32 35.37 -12.67
CA ILE A 328 -4.89 35.38 -12.35
C ILE A 328 -4.22 36.40 -13.27
N THR A 329 -3.62 37.42 -12.67
CA THR A 329 -3.00 38.54 -13.40
C THR A 329 -1.49 38.38 -13.55
N ASP A 330 -0.86 37.79 -12.54
CA ASP A 330 0.60 37.70 -12.48
C ASP A 330 1.04 36.56 -11.56
N ILE A 331 2.30 36.12 -11.66
CA ILE A 331 2.87 35.02 -10.89
C ILE A 331 4.30 35.35 -10.52
N ALA A 332 4.68 35.02 -9.28
CA ALA A 332 6.07 34.93 -8.84
C ALA A 332 6.33 33.52 -8.30
N ASP A 333 7.32 32.83 -8.83
CA ASP A 333 7.69 31.46 -8.45
C ASP A 333 9.17 31.44 -8.01
N ASP A 334 9.44 31.01 -6.79
CA ASP A 334 10.79 30.89 -6.22
C ASP A 334 11.27 29.42 -6.14
N GLY A 335 10.51 28.50 -6.74
CA GLY A 335 10.77 27.07 -6.73
C GLY A 335 10.24 26.35 -5.49
N ALA A 336 10.13 27.00 -4.35
CA ALA A 336 9.52 26.43 -3.13
C ALA A 336 8.04 26.81 -3.03
N GLY A 337 7.70 28.04 -3.44
CA GLY A 337 6.35 28.58 -3.44
C GLY A 337 6.02 29.33 -4.72
N ARG A 338 4.74 29.38 -5.06
CA ARG A 338 4.21 30.06 -6.22
C ARG A 338 3.15 31.08 -5.78
N THR A 339 3.54 32.36 -5.78
CA THR A 339 2.63 33.47 -5.47
C THR A 339 1.79 33.79 -6.69
N VAL A 340 0.49 33.66 -6.58
CA VAL A 340 -0.49 33.91 -7.63
C VAL A 340 -1.23 35.20 -7.32
N PHE A 341 -1.08 36.22 -8.14
CA PHE A 341 -1.75 37.52 -8.02
C PHE A 341 -3.10 37.50 -8.72
N LEU A 342 -4.11 38.04 -8.03
CA LEU A 342 -5.49 37.99 -8.45
C LEU A 342 -6.03 39.37 -8.82
N ASP A 343 -6.90 39.45 -9.80
CA ASP A 343 -7.69 40.65 -10.12
C ASP A 343 -8.82 40.82 -9.11
N ALA A 344 -8.46 41.17 -7.89
CA ALA A 344 -9.40 41.47 -6.83
C ALA A 344 -9.15 42.91 -6.30
N GLN A 345 -10.25 43.63 -6.17
CA GLN A 345 -10.18 45.05 -5.72
C GLN A 345 -9.83 45.20 -4.23
N LYS A 346 -9.86 44.08 -3.49
CA LYS A 346 -9.58 44.03 -2.06
C LYS A 346 -8.53 43.00 -1.76
N PRO A 347 -7.69 43.21 -0.72
CA PRO A 347 -6.76 42.16 -0.28
C PRO A 347 -7.50 40.87 0.11
N LEU A 348 -6.85 39.76 -0.04
CA LEU A 348 -7.47 38.41 0.19
C LEU A 348 -8.03 38.30 1.62
N ARG A 349 -7.38 38.88 2.63
CA ARG A 349 -7.85 38.90 4.02
C ARG A 349 -9.23 39.53 4.23
N GLU A 350 -9.69 40.39 3.31
CA GLU A 350 -11.02 41.02 3.34
C GLU A 350 -12.07 40.20 2.59
N ILE A 351 -11.67 39.13 1.91
CA ILE A 351 -12.51 38.25 1.12
C ILE A 351 -12.76 36.95 1.93
N LYS A 352 -14.01 36.57 2.09
CA LYS A 352 -14.37 35.27 2.68
C LYS A 352 -14.14 34.17 1.64
N TYR A 353 -12.94 33.59 1.59
CA TYR A 353 -12.55 32.65 0.55
C TYR A 353 -12.81 31.17 0.89
N GLY A 354 -13.04 30.84 2.14
CA GLY A 354 -13.21 29.43 2.57
C GLY A 354 -11.87 28.71 2.74
N SER A 355 -11.84 27.40 2.45
CA SER A 355 -10.61 26.60 2.49
C SER A 355 -9.78 26.84 1.23
N LEU A 356 -8.50 27.11 1.38
CA LEU A 356 -7.58 27.28 0.26
C LEU A 356 -7.20 25.96 -0.40
N SER A 357 -7.29 24.83 0.30
CA SER A 357 -7.11 23.50 -0.27
C SER A 357 -8.15 23.16 -1.33
N ASP A 358 -9.28 23.88 -1.36
CA ASP A 358 -10.40 23.64 -2.24
C ASP A 358 -10.46 24.62 -3.43
N ILE A 359 -9.41 25.41 -3.62
CA ILE A 359 -9.29 26.27 -4.81
C ILE A 359 -9.33 25.40 -6.06
N ARG A 360 -10.13 25.82 -7.03
CA ARG A 360 -10.23 25.24 -8.38
C ARG A 360 -9.78 26.25 -9.40
N PHE A 361 -9.30 25.78 -10.52
CA PHE A 361 -8.94 26.65 -11.63
C PHE A 361 -9.90 26.47 -12.79
N LEU A 362 -10.19 27.58 -13.49
CA LEU A 362 -10.83 27.57 -14.78
C LEU A 362 -9.84 28.09 -15.82
N ASP A 363 -9.96 27.62 -17.02
CA ASP A 363 -9.18 28.16 -18.13
C ASP A 363 -9.65 29.59 -18.52
N LYS A 364 -8.95 30.21 -19.45
CA LYS A 364 -9.31 31.53 -19.99
C LYS A 364 -10.73 31.60 -20.60
N ASN A 365 -11.32 30.46 -21.00
CA ASN A 365 -12.68 30.34 -21.51
C ASN A 365 -13.68 29.99 -20.40
N ALA A 366 -13.28 30.02 -19.14
CA ALA A 366 -14.06 29.63 -17.97
C ALA A 366 -14.49 28.15 -17.93
N ALA A 367 -13.79 27.26 -18.63
CA ALA A 367 -13.97 25.82 -18.50
C ALA A 367 -13.23 25.32 -17.24
N LEU A 368 -13.87 24.42 -16.50
CA LEU A 368 -13.29 23.84 -15.28
C LEU A 368 -12.11 22.94 -15.64
N LEU A 369 -10.96 23.22 -15.01
CA LEU A 369 -9.76 22.42 -15.13
C LEU A 369 -9.75 21.29 -14.09
N PRO A 370 -9.00 20.19 -14.31
CA PRO A 370 -8.83 19.14 -13.33
C PRO A 370 -8.39 19.69 -11.96
N GLY A 371 -8.82 19.07 -10.87
CA GLY A 371 -8.49 19.53 -9.52
C GLY A 371 -7.16 18.99 -8.99
N ALA A 372 -6.52 18.09 -9.74
CA ALA A 372 -5.22 17.51 -9.41
C ALA A 372 -4.55 16.95 -10.67
N VAL A 373 -3.24 16.71 -10.60
CA VAL A 373 -2.43 16.06 -11.65
C VAL A 373 -1.68 14.90 -11.04
N PHE A 374 -1.66 13.78 -11.72
CA PHE A 374 -0.85 12.62 -11.31
C PHE A 374 0.63 12.90 -11.57
N GLN A 375 1.46 12.74 -10.51
CA GLN A 375 2.90 13.00 -10.61
C GLN A 375 3.70 11.74 -10.94
N ALA A 376 3.64 10.73 -10.05
CA ALA A 376 4.43 9.52 -10.21
C ALA A 376 3.85 8.33 -9.47
N PRO A 377 3.96 7.10 -10.02
CA PRO A 377 3.62 5.89 -9.30
C PRO A 377 4.71 5.55 -8.25
N TYR A 378 4.28 5.01 -7.12
CA TYR A 378 5.19 4.43 -6.14
C TYR A 378 5.54 2.99 -6.55
N ARG A 379 6.69 2.82 -7.21
CA ARG A 379 7.08 1.57 -7.87
C ARG A 379 7.65 0.49 -6.95
N SER A 380 7.89 0.77 -5.68
CA SER A 380 8.43 -0.22 -4.73
C SER A 380 7.45 -1.31 -4.34
N GLN A 381 6.15 -1.13 -4.66
CA GLN A 381 5.07 -2.06 -4.35
C GLN A 381 4.06 -2.09 -5.49
N TYR A 382 3.34 -3.21 -5.62
CA TYR A 382 2.22 -3.29 -6.56
C TYR A 382 1.05 -2.38 -6.15
N GLY A 383 0.80 -2.26 -4.83
CA GLY A 383 -0.19 -1.35 -4.27
C GLY A 383 -1.63 -1.85 -4.40
N LEU A 384 -1.88 -3.14 -4.17
CA LEU A 384 -3.23 -3.72 -4.25
C LEU A 384 -4.23 -2.97 -3.36
N GLN A 385 -3.83 -2.57 -2.15
CA GLN A 385 -4.66 -1.80 -1.21
C GLN A 385 -5.14 -0.49 -1.83
N GLY A 386 -4.24 0.27 -2.47
CA GLY A 386 -4.62 1.52 -3.14
C GLY A 386 -5.61 1.28 -4.27
N LYS A 387 -5.44 0.21 -5.07
CA LYS A 387 -6.40 -0.15 -6.13
C LYS A 387 -7.78 -0.50 -5.58
N ILE A 388 -7.83 -1.25 -4.47
CA ILE A 388 -9.10 -1.63 -3.83
C ILE A 388 -9.76 -0.39 -3.24
N PHE A 389 -9.03 0.41 -2.46
CA PHE A 389 -9.58 1.60 -1.82
C PHE A 389 -10.02 2.66 -2.83
N LEU A 390 -9.27 2.85 -3.90
CA LEU A 390 -9.67 3.71 -5.01
C LEU A 390 -11.03 3.28 -5.61
N ARG A 391 -11.25 1.96 -5.78
CA ARG A 391 -12.53 1.45 -6.26
C ARG A 391 -13.66 1.63 -5.23
N MET A 392 -13.38 1.40 -3.94
CA MET A 392 -14.36 1.62 -2.88
C MET A 392 -14.72 3.11 -2.77
N ALA A 393 -13.74 3.99 -2.87
CA ALA A 393 -13.92 5.44 -2.78
C ALA A 393 -14.91 6.01 -3.81
N ARG A 394 -15.03 5.40 -4.98
CA ARG A 394 -15.98 5.81 -6.02
C ARG A 394 -17.46 5.64 -5.65
N PHE A 395 -17.73 4.92 -4.55
CA PHE A 395 -19.08 4.72 -4.01
C PHE A 395 -19.32 5.52 -2.74
N LEU A 396 -18.36 6.35 -2.32
CA LEU A 396 -18.39 7.11 -1.09
C LEU A 396 -18.32 8.60 -1.39
N ASP A 397 -18.91 9.41 -0.52
CA ASP A 397 -18.83 10.86 -0.61
C ASP A 397 -17.41 11.35 -0.27
N GLU A 398 -16.95 12.39 -0.97
CA GLU A 398 -15.56 12.90 -0.85
C GLU A 398 -15.18 13.26 0.59
N GLU A 399 -16.09 13.89 1.34
CA GLU A 399 -15.84 14.37 2.70
C GLU A 399 -15.55 13.24 3.70
N ASP A 400 -16.29 12.14 3.63
CA ASP A 400 -16.21 11.04 4.61
C ASP A 400 -15.39 9.84 4.11
N CYS A 401 -14.98 9.85 2.84
CA CYS A 401 -14.38 8.71 2.16
C CYS A 401 -13.20 8.10 2.92
N ILE A 402 -12.22 8.90 3.29
CA ILE A 402 -10.99 8.44 3.96
C ILE A 402 -11.34 7.84 5.33
N SER A 403 -12.15 8.53 6.13
CA SER A 403 -12.55 8.06 7.46
C SER A 403 -13.33 6.74 7.41
N ILE A 404 -14.17 6.54 6.38
CA ILE A 404 -14.89 5.27 6.19
C ILE A 404 -13.93 4.14 5.83
N LEU A 405 -12.92 4.39 5.00
CA LEU A 405 -11.91 3.40 4.62
C LEU A 405 -10.99 3.05 5.81
N GLU A 406 -10.61 4.04 6.62
CA GLU A 406 -9.87 3.82 7.87
C GLU A 406 -10.68 2.99 8.86
N LEU A 407 -11.97 3.29 9.02
CA LEU A 407 -12.88 2.50 9.85
C LEU A 407 -13.01 1.06 9.34
N PHE A 408 -13.03 0.85 8.02
CA PHE A 408 -13.00 -0.48 7.41
C PHE A 408 -11.75 -1.25 7.84
N ASN A 409 -10.54 -0.64 7.77
CA ASN A 409 -9.30 -1.25 8.22
C ASN A 409 -9.33 -1.58 9.73
N CYS A 410 -9.78 -0.66 10.56
CA CYS A 410 -9.94 -0.84 11.99
C CYS A 410 -10.87 -2.01 12.32
N ALA A 411 -12.01 -2.09 11.63
CA ALA A 411 -12.99 -3.17 11.81
C ALA A 411 -12.41 -4.52 11.35
N ALA A 412 -11.74 -4.56 10.19
CA ALA A 412 -11.10 -5.77 9.68
C ALA A 412 -10.02 -6.30 10.63
N LEU A 413 -9.15 -5.41 11.14
CA LEU A 413 -8.15 -5.78 12.14
C LEU A 413 -8.80 -6.28 13.43
N SER A 414 -9.86 -5.62 13.92
CA SER A 414 -10.57 -6.02 15.12
C SER A 414 -11.16 -7.41 15.00
N VAL A 415 -11.77 -7.74 13.86
CA VAL A 415 -12.30 -9.09 13.58
C VAL A 415 -11.18 -10.13 13.63
N VAL A 416 -10.05 -9.89 12.96
CA VAL A 416 -8.90 -10.81 12.97
C VAL A 416 -8.36 -10.99 14.40
N CYS A 417 -8.17 -9.91 15.16
CA CYS A 417 -7.70 -9.96 16.54
C CYS A 417 -8.66 -10.76 17.45
N VAL A 418 -9.98 -10.52 17.34
CA VAL A 418 -10.98 -11.24 18.15
C VAL A 418 -11.01 -12.72 17.78
N LEU A 419 -10.92 -13.09 16.51
CA LEU A 419 -10.84 -14.49 16.07
C LEU A 419 -9.58 -15.18 16.62
N LEU A 420 -8.42 -14.50 16.61
CA LEU A 420 -7.20 -14.99 17.26
C LEU A 420 -7.43 -15.25 18.75
N VAL A 421 -7.99 -14.28 19.47
CA VAL A 421 -8.29 -14.39 20.90
C VAL A 421 -9.21 -15.57 21.21
N LEU A 422 -10.27 -15.77 20.42
CA LEU A 422 -11.19 -16.88 20.58
C LEU A 422 -10.52 -18.24 20.34
N LEU A 423 -9.72 -18.37 19.29
CA LEU A 423 -9.00 -19.60 18.98
C LEU A 423 -7.89 -19.90 20.01
N ILE A 424 -7.18 -18.86 20.51
CA ILE A 424 -6.21 -19.00 21.61
C ILE A 424 -6.92 -19.51 22.88
N GLY A 425 -8.05 -18.94 23.24
CA GLY A 425 -8.86 -19.38 24.38
C GLY A 425 -9.34 -20.82 24.26
N LYS A 426 -9.61 -21.29 23.02
CA LYS A 426 -10.00 -22.68 22.74
C LYS A 426 -8.81 -23.64 22.79
N LYS A 427 -7.65 -23.22 22.27
CA LYS A 427 -6.45 -24.08 22.12
C LYS A 427 -5.62 -24.17 23.41
N HIS A 428 -5.41 -23.03 24.06
CA HIS A 428 -4.52 -22.89 25.22
C HIS A 428 -5.32 -22.62 26.51
N ASP A 429 -5.43 -21.36 26.91
CA ASP A 429 -6.23 -20.96 28.06
C ASP A 429 -6.75 -19.52 27.94
N ARG A 430 -7.70 -19.19 28.85
CA ARG A 430 -8.37 -17.87 28.86
C ARG A 430 -7.43 -16.74 29.31
N ILE A 431 -6.35 -17.04 30.06
CA ILE A 431 -5.40 -16.01 30.52
C ILE A 431 -4.57 -15.54 29.31
N LEU A 432 -4.08 -16.49 28.51
CA LEU A 432 -3.37 -16.14 27.27
C LEU A 432 -4.24 -15.37 26.28
N ALA A 433 -5.51 -15.81 26.11
CA ALA A 433 -6.48 -15.11 25.28
C ALA A 433 -6.71 -13.68 25.78
N GLY A 434 -6.86 -13.49 27.11
CA GLY A 434 -6.98 -12.18 27.75
C GLY A 434 -5.73 -11.30 27.52
N CYS A 435 -4.54 -11.88 27.64
CA CYS A 435 -3.28 -11.16 27.35
C CYS A 435 -3.21 -10.67 25.91
N PHE A 436 -3.64 -11.49 24.93
CA PHE A 436 -3.73 -11.07 23.53
C PHE A 436 -4.71 -9.92 23.33
N TYR A 437 -5.93 -10.03 23.86
CA TYR A 437 -6.94 -9.00 23.72
C TYR A 437 -6.49 -7.67 24.34
N ILE A 438 -6.03 -7.70 25.60
CA ILE A 438 -5.57 -6.50 26.31
C ILE A 438 -4.36 -5.88 25.60
N THR A 439 -3.46 -6.70 25.10
CA THR A 439 -2.28 -6.20 24.39
C THR A 439 -2.67 -5.50 23.09
N PHE A 440 -3.58 -6.04 22.29
CA PHE A 440 -4.08 -5.37 21.09
C PHE A 440 -4.82 -4.07 21.46
N TRP A 441 -5.57 -4.07 22.54
CA TRP A 441 -6.32 -2.91 22.98
C TRP A 441 -5.45 -1.78 23.51
N LEU A 442 -4.39 -2.09 24.27
CA LEU A 442 -3.53 -1.10 24.94
C LEU A 442 -2.23 -0.79 24.19
N SER A 443 -1.94 -1.45 23.07
CA SER A 443 -0.70 -1.20 22.33
C SER A 443 -0.79 0.07 21.50
N PRO A 444 -0.02 1.13 21.79
CA PRO A 444 0.01 2.32 20.96
C PRO A 444 0.48 2.01 19.54
N TRP A 445 1.35 0.99 19.36
CA TRP A 445 1.87 0.58 18.07
C TRP A 445 0.84 -0.11 17.19
N VAL A 446 0.07 -1.07 17.72
CA VAL A 446 -0.99 -1.75 16.95
C VAL A 446 -2.10 -0.76 16.60
N VAL A 447 -2.48 0.11 17.57
CA VAL A 447 -3.50 1.14 17.38
C VAL A 447 -3.10 2.12 16.28
N SER A 448 -1.84 2.58 16.27
CA SER A 448 -1.35 3.55 15.27
C SER A 448 -1.32 3.01 13.83
N PHE A 449 -1.20 1.68 13.66
CA PHE A 449 -1.26 1.06 12.33
C PHE A 449 -2.67 0.66 11.88
N ALA A 450 -3.62 0.59 12.81
CA ALA A 450 -4.90 -0.08 12.59
C ALA A 450 -5.73 0.55 11.46
N GLY A 451 -5.81 1.89 11.42
CA GLY A 451 -6.57 2.64 10.42
C GLY A 451 -5.81 2.86 9.11
N SER A 452 -4.48 2.72 9.12
CA SER A 452 -3.64 3.06 7.98
C SER A 452 -4.07 2.36 6.69
N LEU A 453 -4.32 3.17 5.65
CA LEU A 453 -4.71 2.67 4.32
C LEU A 453 -3.54 2.03 3.57
N TYR A 454 -2.32 2.48 3.85
CA TYR A 454 -1.11 1.91 3.25
C TYR A 454 -0.76 0.56 3.86
N TRP A 455 -0.79 0.45 5.20
CA TRP A 455 -0.27 -0.72 5.90
C TRP A 455 -1.21 -1.91 5.92
N THR A 456 -2.55 -1.70 5.90
CA THR A 456 -3.56 -2.76 5.94
C THR A 456 -3.23 -3.85 6.97
N ALA A 457 -3.02 -3.40 8.23
CA ALA A 457 -2.44 -4.21 9.31
C ALA A 457 -3.20 -5.52 9.60
N PHE A 458 -4.48 -5.61 9.26
CA PHE A 458 -5.24 -6.85 9.38
C PHE A 458 -4.63 -8.02 8.60
N LEU A 459 -4.01 -7.74 7.43
CA LEU A 459 -3.33 -8.77 6.62
C LEU A 459 -2.09 -9.36 7.30
N TRP A 460 -1.51 -8.67 8.27
CA TRP A 460 -0.34 -9.19 8.99
C TRP A 460 -0.67 -10.37 9.89
N PHE A 461 -1.88 -10.37 10.47
CA PHE A 461 -2.31 -11.36 11.44
C PHE A 461 -3.16 -12.49 10.84
N VAL A 462 -3.67 -12.34 9.60
CA VAL A 462 -4.42 -13.41 8.92
C VAL A 462 -3.62 -14.70 8.75
N PRO A 463 -2.32 -14.70 8.35
CA PRO A 463 -1.52 -15.92 8.30
C PRO A 463 -1.35 -16.58 9.68
N MET A 464 -1.19 -15.80 10.76
CA MET A 464 -1.13 -16.31 12.13
C MET A 464 -2.46 -16.96 12.53
N LEU A 465 -3.59 -16.37 12.17
CA LEU A 465 -4.92 -16.93 12.40
C LEU A 465 -5.08 -18.28 11.72
N GLY A 466 -4.67 -18.43 10.45
CA GLY A 466 -4.68 -19.68 9.72
C GLY A 466 -3.79 -20.76 10.36
N GLY A 467 -2.58 -20.36 10.80
CA GLY A 467 -1.68 -21.28 11.51
C GLY A 467 -2.21 -21.74 12.87
N LEU A 468 -2.84 -20.84 13.61
CA LEU A 468 -3.52 -21.17 14.86
C LEU A 468 -4.73 -22.09 14.62
N ALA A 469 -5.50 -21.86 13.57
CA ALA A 469 -6.60 -22.76 13.18
C ALA A 469 -6.08 -24.15 12.84
N CYS A 470 -4.97 -24.28 12.11
CA CYS A 470 -4.29 -25.55 11.89
C CYS A 470 -3.90 -26.23 13.23
N SER A 471 -3.37 -25.47 14.18
CA SER A 471 -2.98 -25.97 15.50
C SER A 471 -4.18 -26.47 16.31
N VAL A 472 -5.32 -25.74 16.27
CA VAL A 472 -6.56 -26.13 16.95
C VAL A 472 -7.13 -27.43 16.42
N TRP A 473 -7.10 -27.63 15.11
CA TRP A 473 -7.69 -28.79 14.40
C TRP A 473 -6.65 -29.64 13.67
N ILE A 474 -5.47 -29.81 14.28
CA ILE A 474 -4.30 -30.44 13.64
C ILE A 474 -4.56 -31.85 13.10
N GLU A 475 -5.48 -32.60 13.72
CA GLU A 475 -5.87 -33.94 13.30
C GLU A 475 -6.84 -33.95 12.10
N ASN A 476 -7.48 -32.81 11.84
CA ASN A 476 -8.40 -32.67 10.71
C ASN A 476 -7.63 -32.23 9.45
N ARG A 477 -7.32 -33.23 8.59
CA ARG A 477 -6.54 -32.99 7.36
C ARG A 477 -7.15 -31.98 6.41
N TRP A 478 -8.47 -31.88 6.40
CA TRP A 478 -9.15 -30.92 5.51
C TRP A 478 -9.00 -29.50 6.02
N VAL A 479 -9.22 -29.26 7.30
CA VAL A 479 -8.98 -27.94 7.90
C VAL A 479 -7.54 -27.53 7.66
N CYS A 480 -6.55 -28.39 7.97
CA CYS A 480 -5.14 -28.04 7.78
C CYS A 480 -4.80 -27.71 6.31
N ARG A 481 -5.34 -28.44 5.35
CA ARG A 481 -5.10 -28.17 3.91
C ARG A 481 -5.61 -26.80 3.48
N ILE A 482 -6.74 -26.39 4.00
CA ILE A 482 -7.44 -25.18 3.61
C ILE A 482 -6.83 -23.97 4.28
N GLU A 483 -6.59 -24.09 5.57
CA GLU A 483 -5.91 -23.03 6.30
C GLU A 483 -4.48 -22.84 5.74
N THR A 484 -3.80 -23.92 5.35
CA THR A 484 -2.50 -23.84 4.65
C THR A 484 -2.63 -23.09 3.33
N ALA A 485 -3.63 -23.40 2.51
CA ALA A 485 -3.89 -22.65 1.29
C ALA A 485 -4.29 -21.20 1.58
N GLY A 486 -5.09 -20.98 2.63
CA GLY A 486 -5.46 -19.65 3.15
C GLY A 486 -4.25 -18.82 3.58
N ILE A 487 -3.27 -19.43 4.25
CA ILE A 487 -1.99 -18.79 4.60
C ILE A 487 -1.27 -18.33 3.32
N GLY A 488 -1.14 -19.20 2.33
CA GLY A 488 -0.52 -18.86 1.04
C GLY A 488 -1.23 -17.68 0.35
N PHE A 489 -2.55 -17.70 0.34
CA PHE A 489 -3.35 -16.61 -0.24
C PHE A 489 -3.23 -15.30 0.56
N ALA A 490 -3.23 -15.37 1.88
CA ALA A 490 -3.06 -14.19 2.72
C ALA A 490 -1.67 -13.55 2.54
N VAL A 491 -0.61 -14.37 2.43
CA VAL A 491 0.75 -13.89 2.12
C VAL A 491 0.79 -13.29 0.71
N PHE A 492 0.14 -13.92 -0.26
CA PHE A 492 0.01 -13.36 -1.62
C PHE A 492 -0.62 -11.97 -1.60
N LEU A 493 -1.77 -11.78 -0.96
CA LEU A 493 -2.43 -10.48 -0.83
C LEU A 493 -1.55 -9.47 -0.09
N LYS A 494 -0.92 -9.90 1.02
CA LYS A 494 -0.01 -9.01 1.78
C LYS A 494 1.16 -8.55 0.93
N CYS A 495 1.77 -9.43 0.14
CA CYS A 495 2.89 -9.08 -0.74
C CYS A 495 2.49 -8.13 -1.87
N LEU A 496 1.27 -8.25 -2.39
CA LEU A 496 0.72 -7.28 -3.35
C LEU A 496 0.45 -5.91 -2.71
N CYS A 497 0.17 -5.87 -1.39
CA CYS A 497 0.07 -4.61 -0.66
C CYS A 497 1.44 -4.05 -0.26
N GLY A 498 2.46 -4.91 -0.11
CA GLY A 498 3.82 -4.52 0.27
C GLY A 498 4.60 -5.69 0.89
N TYR A 499 5.92 -5.61 0.84
CA TYR A 499 6.82 -6.69 1.29
C TYR A 499 7.34 -6.51 2.73
N GLU A 500 6.90 -5.46 3.42
CA GLU A 500 7.32 -5.17 4.78
C GLU A 500 6.83 -6.24 5.75
N TYR A 501 7.67 -6.55 6.74
CA TYR A 501 7.41 -7.49 7.84
C TYR A 501 7.20 -8.95 7.42
N LEU A 502 7.53 -9.32 6.17
CA LEU A 502 7.21 -10.62 5.61
C LEU A 502 7.77 -11.78 6.45
N SER A 503 9.01 -11.69 6.95
CA SER A 503 9.59 -12.75 7.79
C SER A 503 8.83 -12.92 9.11
N SER A 504 8.45 -11.83 9.77
CA SER A 504 7.64 -11.86 11.00
C SER A 504 6.23 -12.42 10.74
N ILE A 505 5.63 -12.08 9.62
CA ILE A 505 4.30 -12.58 9.22
C ILE A 505 4.35 -14.08 8.95
N MET A 506 5.35 -14.55 8.18
CA MET A 506 5.51 -15.98 7.86
C MET A 506 5.88 -16.81 9.09
N THR A 507 6.74 -16.31 9.97
CA THR A 507 7.06 -16.99 11.24
C THR A 507 5.88 -16.96 12.21
N GLY A 508 5.11 -15.87 12.24
CA GLY A 508 3.85 -15.77 12.97
C GLY A 508 2.83 -16.83 12.52
N ALA A 509 2.75 -17.11 11.22
CA ALA A 509 1.86 -18.14 10.68
C ALA A 509 2.13 -19.55 11.25
N VAL A 510 3.37 -19.86 11.61
CA VAL A 510 3.74 -21.17 12.14
C VAL A 510 3.98 -21.16 13.66
N LEU A 511 3.80 -20.04 14.34
CA LEU A 511 4.13 -19.84 15.76
C LEU A 511 3.49 -20.92 16.65
N PHE A 512 2.18 -21.08 16.60
CA PHE A 512 1.46 -22.04 17.46
C PHE A 512 1.70 -23.48 17.07
N LEU A 513 1.97 -23.75 15.79
CA LEU A 513 2.39 -25.08 15.31
C LEU A 513 3.79 -25.43 15.82
N ALA A 514 4.69 -24.46 15.93
CA ALA A 514 6.01 -24.65 16.53
C ALA A 514 5.92 -24.98 18.03
N VAL A 515 4.97 -24.37 18.74
CA VAL A 515 4.65 -24.77 20.14
C VAL A 515 4.16 -26.19 20.20
N ASP A 516 3.20 -26.60 19.34
CA ASP A 516 2.71 -27.99 19.27
C ASP A 516 3.83 -28.98 18.98
N PHE A 517 4.73 -28.62 18.04
CA PHE A 517 5.88 -29.45 17.71
C PHE A 517 6.83 -29.64 18.91
N ALA A 518 7.20 -28.55 19.59
CA ALA A 518 8.10 -28.57 20.75
C ALA A 518 7.52 -29.42 21.90
N VAL A 519 6.20 -29.28 22.18
CA VAL A 519 5.50 -30.09 23.18
C VAL A 519 5.50 -31.58 22.78
N ALA A 520 5.18 -31.90 21.53
CA ALA A 520 5.13 -33.27 21.05
C ALA A 520 6.52 -33.94 21.09
N VAL A 521 7.59 -33.21 20.80
CA VAL A 521 8.97 -33.72 20.92
C VAL A 521 9.32 -33.99 22.40
N HIS A 522 8.99 -33.08 23.31
CA HIS A 522 9.23 -33.25 24.73
C HIS A 522 8.48 -34.47 25.30
N GLU A 523 7.22 -34.64 24.90
CA GLU A 523 6.37 -35.78 25.27
C GLU A 523 6.79 -37.09 24.59
N LYS A 524 7.80 -37.06 23.73
CA LYS A 524 8.24 -38.20 22.91
C LYS A 524 7.14 -38.78 22.01
N ASN A 525 6.17 -37.95 21.65
CA ASN A 525 5.08 -38.31 20.74
C ASN A 525 5.48 -38.07 19.28
N GLY A 526 6.22 -39.02 18.71
CA GLY A 526 6.76 -38.91 17.35
C GLY A 526 5.67 -38.74 16.26
N LYS A 527 4.47 -39.32 16.45
CA LYS A 527 3.36 -39.15 15.49
C LYS A 527 2.85 -37.72 15.47
N ARG A 528 2.65 -37.12 16.63
CA ARG A 528 2.18 -35.74 16.77
C ARG A 528 3.26 -34.74 16.32
N ALA A 529 4.52 -34.99 16.67
CA ALA A 529 5.64 -34.19 16.20
C ALA A 529 5.76 -34.19 14.67
N ALA A 530 5.68 -35.37 14.04
CA ALA A 530 5.71 -35.50 12.58
C ALA A 530 4.51 -34.81 11.90
N LEU A 531 3.34 -34.84 12.52
CA LEU A 531 2.16 -34.16 12.02
C LEU A 531 2.32 -32.65 12.09
N ALA A 532 2.74 -32.11 13.22
CA ALA A 532 2.99 -30.66 13.41
C ALA A 532 4.05 -30.17 12.43
N LEU A 533 5.18 -30.88 12.31
CA LEU A 533 6.24 -30.54 11.35
C LEU A 533 5.74 -30.53 9.90
N ARG A 534 4.93 -31.53 9.52
CA ARG A 534 4.33 -31.58 8.17
C ARG A 534 3.46 -30.35 7.89
N VAL A 535 2.62 -29.94 8.84
CA VAL A 535 1.75 -28.77 8.66
C VAL A 535 2.60 -27.47 8.61
N ILE A 536 3.65 -27.36 9.44
CA ILE A 536 4.62 -26.24 9.37
C ILE A 536 5.25 -26.15 7.98
N LEU A 537 5.72 -27.28 7.43
CA LEU A 537 6.34 -27.31 6.10
C LEU A 537 5.34 -26.92 5.00
N TYR A 538 4.12 -27.41 5.07
CA TYR A 538 3.09 -27.05 4.08
C TYR A 538 2.70 -25.59 4.20
N ALA A 539 2.54 -25.05 5.41
CA ALA A 539 2.28 -23.61 5.63
C ALA A 539 3.42 -22.73 5.11
N GLY A 540 4.67 -23.13 5.37
CA GLY A 540 5.86 -22.46 4.86
C GLY A 540 5.92 -22.48 3.32
N LEU A 541 5.71 -23.65 2.69
CA LEU A 541 5.71 -23.77 1.24
C LEU A 541 4.57 -22.97 0.59
N ALA A 542 3.38 -22.97 1.20
CA ALA A 542 2.25 -22.19 0.71
C ALA A 542 2.52 -20.68 0.82
N ALA A 543 3.14 -20.23 1.93
CA ALA A 543 3.54 -18.84 2.10
C ALA A 543 4.58 -18.41 1.06
N VAL A 544 5.60 -19.24 0.80
CA VAL A 544 6.59 -19.00 -0.27
C VAL A 544 5.92 -18.96 -1.64
N ALA A 545 4.99 -19.85 -1.92
CA ALA A 545 4.25 -19.85 -3.19
C ALA A 545 3.42 -18.56 -3.35
N GLY A 546 2.76 -18.10 -2.29
CA GLY A 546 2.04 -16.82 -2.28
C GLY A 546 2.97 -15.62 -2.55
N PHE A 547 4.14 -15.60 -1.93
CA PHE A 547 5.16 -14.58 -2.20
C PHE A 547 5.65 -14.60 -3.65
N VAL A 548 6.01 -15.78 -4.19
CA VAL A 548 6.49 -15.93 -5.57
C VAL A 548 5.41 -15.50 -6.57
N LEU A 549 4.15 -15.85 -6.32
CA LEU A 549 3.03 -15.44 -7.17
C LEU A 549 2.85 -13.90 -7.16
N ALA A 550 2.92 -13.27 -5.99
CA ALA A 550 2.84 -11.80 -5.89
C ALA A 550 4.03 -11.12 -6.61
N LEU A 551 5.23 -11.69 -6.47
CA LEU A 551 6.43 -11.20 -7.14
C LEU A 551 6.27 -11.30 -8.67
N SER A 552 5.74 -12.40 -9.18
CA SER A 552 5.51 -12.59 -10.62
C SER A 552 4.50 -11.61 -11.23
N ILE A 553 3.60 -11.06 -10.40
CA ILE A 553 2.64 -10.03 -10.80
C ILE A 553 3.28 -8.62 -10.75
N HIS A 554 4.07 -8.34 -9.71
CA HIS A 554 4.69 -7.03 -9.53
C HIS A 554 5.88 -6.81 -10.49
N ALA A 555 6.68 -7.84 -10.75
CA ALA A 555 7.91 -7.74 -11.53
C ALA A 555 7.72 -7.18 -12.94
N PRO A 556 6.79 -7.68 -13.78
CA PRO A 556 6.60 -7.14 -15.12
C PRO A 556 6.13 -5.68 -15.10
N LEU A 557 5.36 -5.28 -14.06
CA LEU A 557 4.96 -3.89 -13.90
C LEU A 557 6.15 -2.98 -13.58
N LYS A 558 7.08 -3.46 -12.76
CA LYS A 558 8.29 -2.72 -12.36
C LYS A 558 9.26 -2.49 -13.52
N SER A 559 9.42 -3.47 -14.39
CA SER A 559 10.34 -3.42 -15.55
C SER A 559 9.71 -2.87 -16.82
N GLY A 560 8.39 -2.75 -16.88
CA GLY A 560 7.66 -2.40 -18.10
C GLY A 560 7.36 -3.59 -19.02
N GLY A 561 7.44 -4.85 -18.54
CA GLY A 561 7.02 -6.04 -19.31
C GLY A 561 7.75 -7.34 -19.00
N SER A 562 9.03 -7.29 -18.67
CA SER A 562 9.82 -8.49 -18.41
C SER A 562 9.74 -8.96 -16.94
N VAL A 563 9.29 -10.19 -16.72
CA VAL A 563 9.25 -10.78 -15.36
C VAL A 563 10.65 -10.90 -14.77
N TRP A 564 11.61 -11.40 -15.53
CA TRP A 564 12.98 -11.64 -15.05
C TRP A 564 13.72 -10.35 -14.73
N GLU A 565 13.61 -9.35 -15.61
CA GLU A 565 14.19 -8.03 -15.37
C GLU A 565 13.55 -7.36 -14.17
N GLY A 566 12.23 -7.44 -14.04
CA GLY A 566 11.52 -6.93 -12.88
C GLY A 566 11.93 -7.60 -11.57
N ILE A 567 12.13 -8.92 -11.56
CA ILE A 567 12.66 -9.65 -10.39
C ILE A 567 14.08 -9.15 -10.05
N ARG A 568 14.94 -8.96 -11.05
CA ARG A 568 16.30 -8.43 -10.86
C ARG A 568 16.25 -7.04 -10.21
N ILE A 569 15.44 -6.14 -10.76
CA ILE A 569 15.28 -4.78 -10.22
C ILE A 569 14.75 -4.80 -8.78
N ILE A 570 13.74 -5.62 -8.48
CA ILE A 570 13.20 -5.75 -7.12
C ILE A 570 14.27 -6.29 -6.17
N PHE A 571 15.06 -7.26 -6.63
CA PHE A 571 16.15 -7.82 -5.82
C PHE A 571 17.22 -6.76 -5.52
N GLU A 572 17.73 -6.08 -6.54
CA GLU A 572 18.81 -5.11 -6.41
C GLU A 572 18.38 -3.83 -5.67
N GLN A 573 17.23 -3.24 -6.04
CA GLN A 573 16.80 -1.96 -5.50
C GLN A 573 16.00 -2.07 -4.20
N ASP A 574 15.15 -3.10 -4.06
CA ASP A 574 14.26 -3.19 -2.91
C ASP A 574 14.76 -4.15 -1.84
N LEU A 575 15.22 -5.36 -2.22
CA LEU A 575 15.66 -6.36 -1.26
C LEU A 575 17.05 -6.05 -0.70
N LEU A 576 18.05 -5.83 -1.57
CA LEU A 576 19.42 -5.55 -1.13
C LEU A 576 19.49 -4.26 -0.29
N ARG A 577 18.71 -3.24 -0.63
CA ARG A 577 18.59 -2.03 0.19
C ARG A 577 18.07 -2.35 1.60
N ARG A 578 17.03 -3.19 1.72
CA ARG A 578 16.45 -3.55 3.03
C ARG A 578 17.36 -4.42 3.88
N THR A 579 18.15 -5.28 3.25
CA THR A 579 19.08 -6.17 3.94
C THR A 579 20.45 -5.55 4.25
N GLY A 580 20.77 -4.42 3.61
CA GLY A 580 22.09 -3.75 3.71
C GLY A 580 23.16 -4.42 2.86
N GLY A 581 22.79 -5.16 1.82
CA GLY A 581 23.72 -5.78 0.84
C GLY A 581 23.88 -5.01 -0.46
N ALA A 582 23.25 -3.84 -0.57
CA ALA A 582 23.35 -3.01 -1.77
C ALA A 582 24.71 -2.28 -1.86
N ASP A 583 25.11 -1.91 -3.09
CA ASP A 583 26.26 -1.03 -3.29
C ASP A 583 25.96 0.37 -2.73
N LEU A 584 26.82 0.84 -1.84
CA LEU A 584 26.71 2.15 -1.18
C LEU A 584 26.61 3.31 -2.19
N ASN A 585 27.34 3.20 -3.31
CA ASN A 585 27.37 4.26 -4.33
C ASN A 585 26.07 4.34 -5.15
N SER A 586 25.21 3.33 -5.06
CA SER A 586 23.92 3.29 -5.76
C SER A 586 22.78 3.96 -4.99
N PHE A 587 23.05 4.48 -3.78
CA PHE A 587 22.04 5.07 -2.90
C PHE A 587 22.55 6.35 -2.24
N ASP A 588 21.61 7.23 -1.90
CA ASP A 588 21.90 8.49 -1.22
C ASP A 588 22.64 8.25 0.11
N ALA A 589 23.50 9.20 0.48
CA ALA A 589 24.34 9.14 1.69
C ALA A 589 23.51 8.94 2.98
N VAL A 590 22.25 9.33 2.99
CA VAL A 590 21.32 9.15 4.12
C VAL A 590 21.11 7.67 4.49
N TYR A 591 21.35 6.74 3.56
CA TYR A 591 21.22 5.29 3.80
C TYR A 591 22.51 4.62 4.28
N TRP A 592 23.68 5.25 4.17
CA TRP A 592 24.98 4.63 4.42
C TRP A 592 25.13 4.11 5.85
N ASP A 593 24.66 4.87 6.84
CA ASP A 593 24.69 4.43 8.23
C ASP A 593 23.90 3.13 8.45
N SER A 594 22.78 2.98 7.77
CA SER A 594 21.95 1.78 7.85
C SER A 594 22.60 0.56 7.22
N PHE A 595 23.37 0.74 6.14
CA PHE A 595 24.09 -0.35 5.47
C PHE A 595 25.29 -0.80 6.32
N ASN A 596 25.99 0.13 6.95
CA ASN A 596 27.16 -0.12 7.79
C ASN A 596 26.78 -0.66 9.18
N ALA A 597 25.57 -0.45 9.65
CA ALA A 597 25.12 -0.92 10.95
C ALA A 597 25.21 -2.46 11.05
N SER A 598 25.72 -2.98 12.17
CA SER A 598 25.72 -4.42 12.43
C SER A 598 24.33 -4.91 12.79
N ALA A 599 23.99 -6.16 12.42
CA ALA A 599 22.71 -6.75 12.80
C ALA A 599 22.52 -6.78 14.33
N TRP A 600 23.61 -6.91 15.09
CA TRP A 600 23.60 -6.86 16.56
C TRP A 600 23.24 -5.46 17.07
N SER A 601 23.84 -4.41 16.55
CA SER A 601 23.51 -3.04 16.97
C SER A 601 22.06 -2.68 16.67
N VAL A 602 21.55 -3.10 15.50
CA VAL A 602 20.15 -2.94 15.13
C VAL A 602 19.23 -3.70 16.08
N PHE A 603 19.54 -4.98 16.35
CA PHE A 603 18.79 -5.81 17.30
C PHE A 603 18.70 -5.16 18.68
N CYS A 604 19.81 -4.66 19.23
CA CYS A 604 19.83 -4.04 20.56
C CYS A 604 18.94 -2.78 20.65
N ARG A 605 18.79 -2.02 19.57
CA ARG A 605 17.92 -0.83 19.55
C ARG A 605 16.47 -1.16 19.88
N TYR A 606 15.98 -2.33 19.50
CA TYR A 606 14.58 -2.73 19.69
C TYR A 606 14.20 -3.08 21.12
N PHE A 607 15.15 -3.07 22.06
CA PHE A 607 14.88 -3.16 23.50
C PHE A 607 14.69 -1.80 24.17
N HIS A 608 14.90 -0.70 23.44
CA HIS A 608 14.70 0.66 23.93
C HIS A 608 13.49 1.28 23.25
N PHE A 609 12.29 1.05 23.80
CA PHE A 609 11.09 1.74 23.32
C PHE A 609 11.19 3.22 23.59
N GLY A 610 10.97 4.05 22.56
CA GLY A 610 11.00 5.51 22.70
C GLY A 610 9.79 6.11 23.40
N THR A 611 8.68 5.33 23.54
CA THR A 611 7.43 5.76 24.11
C THR A 611 6.91 4.76 25.14
N GLN A 612 5.75 4.17 24.93
CA GLN A 612 5.13 3.17 25.80
C GLN A 612 5.09 1.79 25.16
N VAL A 613 5.25 0.75 25.95
CA VAL A 613 5.00 -0.65 25.52
C VAL A 613 3.49 -0.89 25.43
N LEU A 614 2.75 -0.52 26.48
CA LEU A 614 1.28 -0.52 26.54
C LEU A 614 0.85 0.79 27.17
N ALA A 615 -0.38 1.22 26.97
CA ALA A 615 -0.93 2.39 27.64
C ALA A 615 -0.69 2.31 29.16
N GLY A 616 0.05 3.29 29.70
CA GLY A 616 0.44 3.35 31.10
C GLY A 616 1.72 2.54 31.46
N ILE A 617 2.31 1.78 30.55
CA ILE A 617 3.59 1.06 30.78
C ILE A 617 4.70 1.72 29.96
N PRO A 618 5.61 2.45 30.59
CA PRO A 618 6.67 3.17 29.88
C PRO A 618 7.66 2.20 29.20
N GLY A 619 8.19 2.66 28.05
CA GLY A 619 9.05 1.85 27.18
C GLY A 619 10.35 1.35 27.81
N ASN A 620 10.91 2.10 28.77
CA ASN A 620 12.11 1.70 29.51
C ASN A 620 11.92 0.45 30.39
N LEU A 621 10.67 0.04 30.66
CA LEU A 621 10.36 -1.22 31.36
C LEU A 621 10.35 -2.44 30.44
N PHE A 622 10.47 -2.26 29.12
CA PHE A 622 10.44 -3.38 28.18
C PHE A 622 11.53 -4.45 28.43
N PRO A 623 12.81 -4.09 28.69
CA PRO A 623 13.82 -5.09 29.04
C PRO A 623 13.44 -5.92 30.27
N LEU A 624 12.87 -5.28 31.29
CA LEU A 624 12.40 -5.99 32.49
C LEU A 624 11.26 -6.95 32.14
N LEU A 625 10.31 -6.50 31.33
CA LEU A 625 9.21 -7.34 30.83
C LEU A 625 9.73 -8.59 30.09
N CYS A 626 10.82 -8.47 29.33
CA CYS A 626 11.46 -9.59 28.64
C CYS A 626 12.15 -10.56 29.60
N VAL A 627 12.81 -10.06 30.66
CA VAL A 627 13.62 -10.89 31.57
C VAL A 627 12.75 -11.64 32.58
N VAL A 628 11.61 -11.10 33.00
CA VAL A 628 10.74 -11.74 33.99
C VAL A 628 10.34 -13.18 33.64
N PRO A 629 9.90 -13.51 32.39
CA PRO A 629 9.63 -14.89 32.01
C PRO A 629 10.86 -15.81 32.10
N LEU A 630 12.06 -15.31 31.75
CA LEU A 630 13.29 -16.08 31.86
C LEU A 630 13.59 -16.44 33.29
N ALA A 631 13.41 -15.52 34.24
CA ALA A 631 13.56 -15.79 35.66
C ALA A 631 12.53 -16.85 36.14
N VAL A 632 11.29 -16.80 35.64
CA VAL A 632 10.28 -17.84 35.91
C VAL A 632 10.72 -19.19 35.37
N PHE A 633 11.26 -19.26 34.13
CA PHE A 633 11.74 -20.51 33.57
C PHE A 633 12.93 -21.10 34.33
N VAL A 634 13.88 -20.27 34.74
CA VAL A 634 15.00 -20.71 35.59
C VAL A 634 14.49 -21.30 36.92
N TYR A 635 13.58 -20.58 37.59
CA TYR A 635 12.98 -21.04 38.83
C TYR A 635 12.21 -22.38 38.67
N ASP A 636 11.35 -22.48 37.65
CA ASP A 636 10.57 -23.67 37.33
C ASP A 636 11.50 -24.84 36.91
N GLY A 637 12.57 -24.55 36.17
CA GLY A 637 13.58 -25.53 35.77
C GLY A 637 14.31 -26.15 36.96
N MET A 638 14.74 -25.30 37.93
CA MET A 638 15.36 -25.78 39.19
C MET A 638 14.42 -26.69 40.01
N HIS A 639 13.11 -26.48 39.91
CA HIS A 639 12.10 -27.28 40.58
C HIS A 639 11.50 -28.40 39.70
N LYS A 640 12.07 -28.65 38.51
CA LYS A 640 11.59 -29.64 37.52
C LYS A 640 10.11 -29.46 37.13
N LYS A 641 9.66 -28.20 37.04
CA LYS A 641 8.27 -27.81 36.73
C LYS A 641 8.16 -26.97 35.46
N LEU A 642 9.23 -26.93 34.65
CA LEU A 642 9.26 -26.12 33.43
C LEU A 642 8.11 -26.53 32.48
N ASP A 643 7.29 -25.58 32.13
CA ASP A 643 6.22 -25.75 31.14
C ASP A 643 6.80 -25.51 29.72
N ILE A 644 6.97 -26.58 28.97
CA ILE A 644 7.56 -26.54 27.63
C ILE A 644 6.71 -25.74 26.64
N ALA A 645 5.38 -25.75 26.78
CA ALA A 645 4.52 -24.96 25.92
C ALA A 645 4.74 -23.46 26.11
N GLU A 646 4.92 -23.01 27.35
CA GLU A 646 5.22 -21.60 27.65
C GLU A 646 6.61 -21.19 27.17
N ALA A 647 7.62 -22.05 27.39
CA ALA A 647 8.98 -21.79 26.90
C ALA A 647 9.03 -21.74 25.36
N ALA A 648 8.34 -22.66 24.69
CA ALA A 648 8.23 -22.68 23.24
C ALA A 648 7.46 -21.46 22.70
N LEU A 649 6.37 -21.04 23.36
CA LEU A 649 5.62 -19.83 23.00
C LEU A 649 6.50 -18.58 23.09
N TYR A 650 7.25 -18.43 24.20
CA TYR A 650 8.17 -17.33 24.40
C TYR A 650 9.25 -17.28 23.30
N ALA A 651 9.91 -18.42 23.05
CA ALA A 651 10.97 -18.52 22.06
C ALA A 651 10.46 -18.27 20.63
N ALA A 652 9.36 -18.92 20.24
CA ALA A 652 8.80 -18.79 18.90
C ALA A 652 8.30 -17.37 18.62
N SER A 653 7.63 -16.73 19.58
CA SER A 653 7.15 -15.35 19.43
C SER A 653 8.30 -14.32 19.43
N PHE A 654 9.36 -14.55 20.22
CA PHE A 654 10.59 -13.76 20.16
C PHE A 654 11.23 -13.86 18.76
N PHE A 655 11.38 -15.07 18.25
CA PHE A 655 11.95 -15.31 16.93
C PHE A 655 11.12 -14.66 15.82
N ALA A 656 9.79 -14.68 15.92
CA ALA A 656 8.91 -14.05 14.95
C ALA A 656 9.19 -12.54 14.83
N ALA A 657 9.33 -11.83 15.94
CA ALA A 657 9.68 -10.41 15.92
C ALA A 657 11.10 -10.16 15.41
N VAL A 658 12.09 -10.89 15.95
CA VAL A 658 13.52 -10.67 15.67
C VAL A 658 13.89 -11.02 14.24
N SER A 659 13.17 -11.94 13.59
CA SER A 659 13.45 -12.36 12.22
C SER A 659 13.52 -11.17 11.25
N TRP A 660 12.61 -10.20 11.35
CA TRP A 660 12.64 -9.00 10.51
C TRP A 660 13.78 -8.05 10.89
N PHE A 661 14.02 -7.83 12.18
CA PHE A 661 15.08 -6.92 12.63
C PHE A 661 16.47 -7.33 12.12
N VAL A 662 16.71 -8.62 12.01
CA VAL A 662 17.98 -9.18 11.55
C VAL A 662 18.03 -9.31 10.04
N LEU A 663 17.00 -9.88 9.40
CA LEU A 663 16.98 -10.14 7.96
C LEU A 663 16.85 -8.84 7.15
N ALA A 664 16.08 -7.87 7.63
CA ALA A 664 15.92 -6.56 7.01
C ALA A 664 16.65 -5.48 7.85
N LYS A 665 17.94 -5.70 8.17
CA LYS A 665 18.67 -4.87 9.13
C LYS A 665 18.73 -3.39 8.75
N ALA A 666 18.97 -3.07 7.48
CA ALA A 666 19.06 -1.67 7.03
C ALA A 666 17.71 -0.97 7.13
N HIS A 667 16.64 -1.61 6.68
CA HIS A 667 15.28 -1.12 6.87
C HIS A 667 14.94 -0.93 8.36
N SER A 668 15.30 -1.90 9.19
CA SER A 668 15.07 -1.84 10.64
C SER A 668 15.90 -0.76 11.32
N HIS A 669 17.08 -0.45 10.82
CA HIS A 669 17.90 0.67 11.32
C HIS A 669 17.23 2.03 11.11
N ILE A 670 16.69 2.26 9.90
CA ILE A 670 16.05 3.53 9.51
C ILE A 670 14.69 3.68 10.21
N HIS A 671 13.90 2.60 10.21
CA HIS A 671 12.52 2.62 10.66
C HIS A 671 12.32 2.06 12.08
N THR A 672 13.27 2.32 12.98
CA THR A 672 13.16 1.86 14.39
C THR A 672 11.85 2.33 15.04
N HIS A 673 11.45 3.59 14.77
CA HIS A 673 10.27 4.24 15.32
C HIS A 673 8.95 3.51 15.03
N MET A 674 8.86 2.69 13.98
CA MET A 674 7.62 1.99 13.61
C MET A 674 7.69 0.47 13.80
N ASN A 675 8.87 -0.14 13.69
CA ASN A 675 9.00 -1.59 13.71
C ASN A 675 8.79 -2.23 15.10
N TYR A 676 8.65 -1.42 16.16
CA TYR A 676 8.26 -1.93 17.48
C TYR A 676 6.96 -2.73 17.48
N VAL A 677 6.06 -2.50 16.50
CA VAL A 677 4.83 -3.26 16.32
C VAL A 677 5.07 -4.76 16.21
N LEU A 678 6.25 -5.20 15.75
CA LEU A 678 6.57 -6.62 15.58
C LEU A 678 6.67 -7.39 16.90
N TRP A 679 6.94 -6.73 18.01
CA TRP A 679 6.90 -7.35 19.34
C TRP A 679 5.50 -7.84 19.73
N TYR A 680 4.43 -7.32 19.06
CA TYR A 680 3.05 -7.69 19.32
C TYR A 680 2.56 -8.89 18.49
N PHE A 681 3.49 -9.55 17.76
CA PHE A 681 3.24 -10.85 17.11
C PHE A 681 3.36 -12.03 18.10
N GLY A 682 2.95 -11.82 19.35
CA GLY A 682 2.89 -12.84 20.40
C GLY A 682 3.92 -12.66 21.52
N PHE A 683 4.99 -11.88 21.32
CA PHE A 683 6.07 -11.80 22.33
C PHE A 683 5.69 -10.99 23.57
N VAL A 684 5.15 -9.78 23.39
CA VAL A 684 4.64 -8.99 24.53
C VAL A 684 3.55 -9.75 25.26
N GLN A 685 2.69 -10.43 24.54
CA GLN A 685 1.63 -11.29 25.10
C GLN A 685 2.18 -12.43 25.92
N ALA A 686 3.22 -13.12 25.42
CA ALA A 686 3.91 -14.19 26.15
C ALA A 686 4.60 -13.67 27.42
N CYS A 687 5.25 -12.49 27.33
CA CYS A 687 5.91 -11.85 28.47
C CYS A 687 4.93 -11.50 29.60
N LEU A 688 3.71 -11.10 29.26
CA LEU A 688 2.63 -10.83 30.25
C LEU A 688 2.02 -12.12 30.77
N TYR A 689 1.75 -13.08 29.91
CA TYR A 689 1.06 -14.31 30.22
C TYR A 689 1.79 -15.18 31.23
N ILE A 690 3.10 -15.39 31.03
CA ILE A 690 3.89 -16.34 31.82
C ILE A 690 3.87 -15.99 33.32
N PRO A 691 4.21 -14.76 33.77
CA PRO A 691 4.11 -14.40 35.18
C PRO A 691 2.65 -14.35 35.68
N LEU A 692 1.72 -13.83 34.88
CA LEU A 692 0.31 -13.73 35.29
C LEU A 692 -0.31 -15.10 35.55
N LYS A 693 0.00 -16.10 34.75
CA LYS A 693 -0.45 -17.48 34.98
C LYS A 693 0.04 -18.04 36.34
N ARG A 694 1.27 -17.70 36.76
CA ARG A 694 1.79 -18.09 38.09
C ARG A 694 1.01 -17.42 39.23
N VAL A 695 0.75 -16.13 39.10
CA VAL A 695 -0.06 -15.38 40.05
C VAL A 695 -1.47 -15.98 40.17
N CYS A 696 -2.15 -16.20 39.04
CA CYS A 696 -3.50 -16.78 39.03
C CYS A 696 -3.55 -18.19 39.63
N LYS A 697 -2.56 -19.04 39.36
CA LYS A 697 -2.48 -20.37 39.96
C LYS A 697 -2.33 -20.29 41.49
N ARG A 698 -1.53 -19.35 42.00
CA ARG A 698 -1.33 -19.14 43.44
C ARG A 698 -2.60 -18.63 44.11
N TYR A 699 -3.33 -17.68 43.51
CA TYR A 699 -4.59 -17.17 44.03
C TYR A 699 -5.69 -18.26 44.10
N ARG A 700 -5.82 -19.09 43.06
CA ARG A 700 -6.77 -20.23 43.09
C ARG A 700 -6.48 -21.20 44.23
N PHE A 701 -5.23 -21.45 44.51
CA PHE A 701 -4.84 -22.30 45.64
C PHE A 701 -5.24 -21.72 47.01
N TYR A 702 -5.21 -20.39 47.17
CA TYR A 702 -5.68 -19.73 48.40
C TYR A 702 -7.21 -19.65 48.54
N LEU A 703 -7.94 -19.58 47.42
CA LEU A 703 -9.41 -19.52 47.45
C LEU A 703 -10.04 -20.90 47.67
N HIS A 704 -9.31 -21.98 47.50
CA HIS A 704 -9.77 -23.35 47.75
C HIS A 704 -9.24 -23.94 49.06
N LYS A 705 -8.47 -23.19 49.83
CA LYS A 705 -8.17 -23.43 51.24
C LYS A 705 -9.07 -22.62 52.14
#